data_b28e90d1cc9f8c423304a66ae9830777
#
_entry.id   b28e90d1cc9f8c423304a66ae9830777
#
_cell.length_a   1.000
_cell.length_b   1.000
_cell.length_c   1.000
_cell.angle_alpha   90.00
_cell.angle_beta   90.00
_cell.angle_gamma   90.00
#
_symmetry.space_group_name_H-M   'P 1'
#
loop_
_entity.id
_entity.type
_entity.pdbx_description
1 polymer ?
#
loop_
_entity_poly.entity_id
_entity_poly.type
_entity_poly.pdbx_seq_one_letter_code
_entity_poly.pdbx_strand_id
1 'polypeptide(L)'
;MTSTLSRRSLLGAALAAGVVLVAEATPISAFAAAGDVTLTAGGISLLASPGGRLAIRDAGGVTRSAGSKFQVKDSVAGVLTSTGGTPTLSALADGTPAIRMDYTFDAAAGSTAVTGWFSVSTSHARLEWRITGPATLLPDGFLFSRAIQAPTAPDDYIAITEWVRDAGGGIPYEDTVGVAHTSTWSSSLHGLFLLDSSRQAWTNATWVHSPGVVDPAGGWTSRADFFFSETRPSATATIGRGRELGIELTTNSDFNLYETPGAPMALTALVANGGAAKSVELELWMRSFDGVLLASTTVTGSVAAAGTWQHTFNLTAPAGGIALAEVVVRSGDDEAFARTNFAVLPAFDYQAGADSMFGIANYPWLQRPSADAVLDLWQRAGISVVRIAYDGGPGLPPSAFDARGMRHNIELQPSLTVTDTEAAAWAADKLAVAAGAGAGYFEVGNELNRPFNTGDAAQAYLDKVMQPVFDRRAVTGDTVKLMNNGLAGMDKPWVENFIAGGGWDLIDAFAYHPGRGNFTPDYIPPGDDWDTGAVGTYWNFYGGLKQLKALMAVHGEKEILLTEAYAPTKPNSWWHDTYRHAAENVLLSLALAKAEGIKCVCWYQFHDSVLGMPQIADPDNVEYHYGLMNRDLSPKPSLLAYATAARVLDQAVFRGQLTFADPLTSGLWFDTPDGPAVVLWNRADGYILNTAGQRADWHFPAPEVWVDPWPTKTPLTVAASSAVRELDAIGQARTLPVTNGKATLTLDGAPRIYYGLIPHTSGTGTHTLAGCRPGRRYRK
;
A
#
# COMPACT_ATOMS: atom_id res chain seq x y z
N MET A 1 6.22 27.59 -18.04
CA MET A 1 6.23 26.14 -18.10
C MET A 1 7.31 25.69 -17.13
N THR A 2 6.93 25.51 -15.88
CA THR A 2 7.80 25.02 -14.81
C THR A 2 7.59 23.51 -14.76
N SER A 3 8.60 22.77 -15.20
CA SER A 3 8.61 21.31 -15.11
C SER A 3 8.63 20.90 -13.63
N THR A 4 7.49 20.47 -13.12
CA THR A 4 7.44 19.69 -11.88
C THR A 4 8.12 18.35 -12.14
N LEU A 5 9.39 18.23 -11.76
CA LEU A 5 10.08 16.97 -11.69
C LEU A 5 9.26 16.00 -10.82
N SER A 6 8.83 14.91 -11.41
CA SER A 6 8.15 13.83 -10.70
C SER A 6 9.00 13.40 -9.51
N ARG A 7 8.45 13.41 -8.30
CA ARG A 7 9.13 13.02 -7.05
C ARG A 7 9.63 11.57 -7.02
N ARG A 8 9.17 10.73 -7.94
CA ARG A 8 9.74 9.39 -8.19
C ARG A 8 11.24 9.40 -8.49
N SER A 9 11.77 10.52 -9.03
CA SER A 9 13.18 10.66 -9.34
C SER A 9 14.11 10.65 -8.11
N LEU A 10 13.59 10.89 -6.92
CA LEU A 10 14.40 10.94 -5.69
C LEU A 10 14.49 9.57 -4.99
N LEU A 11 13.47 8.72 -5.11
CA LEU A 11 13.50 7.38 -4.49
C LEU A 11 14.52 6.43 -5.16
N GLY A 12 14.65 6.48 -6.49
CA GLY A 12 15.63 5.66 -7.20
C GLY A 12 17.10 6.07 -6.93
N ALA A 13 17.34 7.34 -6.61
CA ALA A 13 18.71 7.81 -6.31
C ALA A 13 19.17 7.45 -4.88
N ALA A 14 18.25 7.25 -3.95
CA ALA A 14 18.59 6.86 -2.58
C ALA A 14 18.95 5.36 -2.45
N LEU A 15 18.46 4.52 -3.36
CA LEU A 15 18.80 3.09 -3.40
C LEU A 15 20.13 2.81 -4.14
N ALA A 16 20.55 3.69 -5.06
CA ALA A 16 21.77 3.51 -5.84
C ALA A 16 23.02 4.13 -5.19
N ALA A 17 22.86 5.08 -4.28
CA ALA A 17 23.95 5.57 -3.47
C ALA A 17 23.95 4.79 -2.17
N GLY A 18 24.81 3.80 -2.05
CA GLY A 18 25.21 3.21 -0.79
C GLY A 18 25.90 4.26 0.09
N VAL A 19 25.16 5.27 0.52
CA VAL A 19 25.56 6.10 1.63
C VAL A 19 25.28 5.25 2.87
N VAL A 20 26.28 4.44 3.21
CA VAL A 20 26.47 4.01 4.59
C VAL A 20 26.70 5.29 5.39
N LEU A 21 25.62 5.93 5.80
CA LEU A 21 25.66 6.73 7.00
C LEU A 21 25.93 5.72 8.11
N VAL A 22 27.21 5.51 8.41
CA VAL A 22 27.65 4.94 9.67
C VAL A 22 27.16 5.94 10.73
N ALA A 23 25.91 5.78 11.15
CA ALA A 23 25.50 6.28 12.42
C ALA A 23 26.35 5.49 13.41
N GLU A 24 27.32 6.16 14.04
CA GLU A 24 28.06 5.58 15.12
C GLU A 24 27.05 4.93 16.07
N ALA A 25 27.01 3.60 16.07
CA ALA A 25 26.31 2.83 17.07
C ALA A 25 27.07 3.01 18.38
N THR A 26 26.86 4.16 19.02
CA THR A 26 27.25 4.32 20.42
C THR A 26 26.41 3.34 21.21
N PRO A 27 27.03 2.41 21.95
CA PRO A 27 26.29 1.53 22.82
C PRO A 27 25.45 2.39 23.76
N ILE A 28 24.15 2.10 23.83
CA ILE A 28 23.17 2.83 24.64
C ILE A 28 23.37 2.41 26.12
N SER A 29 24.51 2.66 26.65
CA SER A 29 24.76 2.67 28.10
C SER A 29 24.70 4.12 28.56
N ALA A 30 23.53 4.59 28.94
CA ALA A 30 23.37 5.94 29.45
C ALA A 30 23.47 5.93 30.98
N PHE A 31 24.62 6.31 31.50
CA PHE A 31 24.70 6.87 32.83
C PHE A 31 24.05 8.26 32.81
N ALA A 32 23.28 8.58 33.86
CA ALA A 32 22.79 9.94 34.02
C ALA A 32 23.99 10.89 34.08
N ALA A 33 24.05 11.82 33.12
CA ALA A 33 25.10 12.82 33.09
C ALA A 33 24.69 14.03 33.94
N ALA A 34 25.65 14.86 34.34
CA ALA A 34 25.35 16.09 35.05
C ALA A 34 24.44 16.98 34.17
N GLY A 35 23.25 17.32 34.70
CA GLY A 35 22.24 18.11 33.99
C GLY A 35 21.12 17.31 33.35
N ASP A 36 21.11 15.99 33.45
CA ASP A 36 19.98 15.16 33.03
C ASP A 36 18.75 15.41 33.91
N VAL A 37 17.57 15.42 33.27
CA VAL A 37 16.28 15.52 33.95
C VAL A 37 15.50 14.24 33.68
N THR A 38 14.97 13.61 34.71
CA THR A 38 14.18 12.37 34.59
C THR A 38 12.80 12.57 35.18
N LEU A 39 11.80 12.02 34.49
CA LEU A 39 10.40 11.92 34.93
C LEU A 39 9.97 10.48 34.84
N THR A 40 9.34 9.94 35.88
CA THR A 40 8.91 8.54 35.94
C THR A 40 7.48 8.43 36.41
N ALA A 41 6.70 7.55 35.75
CA ALA A 41 5.36 7.16 36.18
C ALA A 41 5.10 5.69 35.73
N GLY A 42 4.53 4.88 36.64
CA GLY A 42 4.10 3.53 36.33
C GLY A 42 5.18 2.59 35.75
N GLY A 43 6.45 2.85 36.06
CA GLY A 43 7.56 2.07 35.49
C GLY A 43 8.08 2.59 34.15
N ILE A 44 7.47 3.61 33.57
CA ILE A 44 7.96 4.29 32.38
C ILE A 44 8.78 5.49 32.80
N SER A 45 9.93 5.70 32.19
CA SER A 45 10.80 6.86 32.48
C SER A 45 11.12 7.62 31.20
N LEU A 46 11.01 8.95 31.30
CA LEU A 46 11.57 9.90 30.34
C LEU A 46 12.86 10.44 30.87
N LEU A 47 13.93 10.38 30.12
CA LEU A 47 15.23 10.98 30.44
C LEU A 47 15.55 12.02 29.37
N ALA A 48 15.68 13.26 29.75
CA ALA A 48 16.11 14.33 28.88
C ALA A 48 17.50 14.86 29.32
N SER A 49 18.38 15.00 28.33
CA SER A 49 19.78 15.40 28.56
C SER A 49 20.11 16.74 27.88
N PRO A 50 21.05 17.50 28.38
CA PRO A 50 21.64 18.61 27.63
C PRO A 50 22.10 18.16 26.26
N GLY A 51 21.93 19.02 25.23
CA GLY A 51 22.18 18.66 23.85
C GLY A 51 20.92 18.16 23.13
N GLY A 52 19.74 18.18 23.78
CA GLY A 52 18.45 17.90 23.16
C GLY A 52 18.06 16.43 23.14
N ARG A 53 18.85 15.54 23.76
CA ARG A 53 18.52 14.10 23.78
C ARG A 53 17.33 13.83 24.70
N LEU A 54 16.41 13.01 24.20
CA LEU A 54 15.27 12.45 24.93
C LEU A 54 15.28 10.95 24.80
N ALA A 55 15.19 10.22 25.91
CA ALA A 55 15.08 8.78 25.95
C ALA A 55 13.82 8.33 26.70
N ILE A 56 13.16 7.28 26.20
CA ILE A 56 12.06 6.60 26.86
C ILE A 56 12.55 5.24 27.31
N ARG A 57 12.34 4.91 28.59
CA ARG A 57 12.78 3.66 29.22
C ARG A 57 11.59 2.93 29.81
N ASP A 58 11.66 1.61 29.76
CA ASP A 58 10.70 0.74 30.45
C ASP A 58 11.00 0.58 31.95
N ALA A 59 10.17 -0.20 32.64
CA ALA A 59 10.31 -0.50 34.05
C ALA A 59 11.64 -1.18 34.44
N GLY A 60 12.24 -1.91 33.52
CA GLY A 60 13.56 -2.51 33.67
C GLY A 60 14.72 -1.53 33.43
N GLY A 61 14.43 -0.29 33.10
CA GLY A 61 15.43 0.74 32.79
C GLY A 61 16.03 0.62 31.39
N VAL A 62 15.50 -0.28 30.56
CA VAL A 62 15.96 -0.46 29.17
C VAL A 62 15.46 0.70 28.33
N THR A 63 16.37 1.35 27.62
CA THR A 63 16.00 2.41 26.69
C THR A 63 15.31 1.82 25.47
N ARG A 64 14.02 2.06 25.33
CA ARG A 64 13.21 1.58 24.19
C ARG A 64 13.21 2.56 23.03
N SER A 65 13.41 3.83 23.33
CA SER A 65 13.48 4.84 22.29
C SER A 65 14.34 6.01 22.75
N ALA A 66 15.15 6.55 21.86
CA ALA A 66 15.94 7.74 22.10
C ALA A 66 16.03 8.62 20.85
N GLY A 67 16.11 9.92 21.03
CA GLY A 67 16.30 10.87 19.95
C GLY A 67 16.97 12.14 20.47
N SER A 68 17.59 12.88 19.57
CA SER A 68 18.36 14.05 19.97
C SER A 68 18.17 15.27 19.07
N LYS A 69 17.43 15.13 17.99
CA LYS A 69 17.30 16.23 17.01
C LYS A 69 15.84 16.47 16.69
N PHE A 70 15.49 17.73 16.60
CA PHE A 70 14.22 18.18 16.06
C PHE A 70 14.47 18.88 14.72
N GLN A 71 13.63 18.60 13.72
CA GLN A 71 13.71 19.26 12.42
C GLN A 71 12.43 20.04 12.15
N VAL A 72 12.59 21.17 11.49
CA VAL A 72 11.50 21.93 10.89
C VAL A 72 11.81 22.16 9.42
N LYS A 73 10.80 22.06 8.57
CA LYS A 73 10.94 22.38 7.15
C LYS A 73 10.45 23.78 6.89
N ASP A 74 11.32 24.58 6.31
CA ASP A 74 11.02 25.93 5.87
C ASP A 74 11.00 25.96 4.34
N SER A 75 9.98 26.58 3.74
CA SER A 75 9.81 26.61 2.28
C SER A 75 10.90 27.39 1.55
N VAL A 76 11.64 28.23 2.26
CA VAL A 76 12.74 29.06 1.72
C VAL A 76 14.10 28.55 2.17
N ALA A 77 14.26 28.28 3.47
CA ALA A 77 15.54 27.87 4.05
C ALA A 77 15.79 26.34 3.97
N GLY A 78 14.79 25.57 3.59
CA GLY A 78 14.89 24.11 3.56
C GLY A 78 14.73 23.46 4.93
N VAL A 79 15.43 22.35 5.20
CA VAL A 79 15.34 21.64 6.48
C VAL A 79 16.31 22.25 7.49
N LEU A 80 15.76 22.75 8.59
CA LEU A 80 16.51 23.27 9.73
C LEU A 80 16.56 22.19 10.82
N THR A 81 17.74 21.88 11.32
CA THR A 81 17.95 20.84 12.35
C THR A 81 18.44 21.45 13.65
N SER A 82 17.87 21.03 14.78
CA SER A 82 18.34 21.49 16.10
C SER A 82 19.77 21.05 16.37
N THR A 83 20.54 21.93 16.99
CA THR A 83 21.93 21.70 17.37
C THR A 83 22.08 21.25 18.81
N GLY A 84 21.04 21.40 19.63
CA GLY A 84 20.99 20.97 21.02
C GLY A 84 19.67 21.28 21.69
N GLY A 85 19.63 21.20 23.01
CA GLY A 85 18.48 21.57 23.84
C GLY A 85 18.82 21.64 25.31
N THR A 86 18.00 22.35 26.08
CA THR A 86 18.15 22.51 27.51
C THR A 86 16.93 21.95 28.23
N PRO A 87 17.07 20.83 28.96
CA PRO A 87 15.96 20.24 29.70
C PRO A 87 15.77 20.91 31.06
N THR A 88 14.51 21.08 31.45
CA THR A 88 14.13 21.57 32.80
C THR A 88 12.88 20.81 33.27
N LEU A 89 12.82 20.50 34.58
CA LEU A 89 11.61 19.98 35.19
C LEU A 89 10.54 21.09 35.25
N SER A 90 9.32 20.78 34.82
CA SER A 90 8.23 21.74 34.70
C SER A 90 6.88 21.03 34.91
N ALA A 91 5.79 21.71 34.59
CA ALA A 91 4.47 21.12 34.53
C ALA A 91 3.70 21.68 33.34
N LEU A 92 2.74 20.89 32.83
CA LEU A 92 1.77 21.34 31.87
C LEU A 92 0.76 22.30 32.49
N ALA A 93 -0.09 22.93 31.70
CA ALA A 93 -1.06 23.91 32.18
C ALA A 93 -2.07 23.34 33.19
N ASP A 94 -2.34 22.03 33.11
CA ASP A 94 -3.20 21.30 34.05
C ASP A 94 -2.50 20.84 35.33
N GLY A 95 -1.22 21.15 35.49
CA GLY A 95 -0.40 20.74 36.62
C GLY A 95 0.28 19.37 36.43
N THR A 96 0.09 18.67 35.34
CA THR A 96 0.76 17.40 35.04
C THR A 96 2.28 17.62 35.00
N PRO A 97 3.10 16.83 35.75
CA PRO A 97 4.55 16.93 35.70
C PRO A 97 5.07 16.69 34.27
N ALA A 98 5.98 17.54 33.83
CA ALA A 98 6.56 17.46 32.50
C ALA A 98 8.02 17.86 32.47
N ILE A 99 8.78 17.35 31.52
CA ILE A 99 10.08 17.89 31.16
C ILE A 99 9.87 18.89 30.03
N ARG A 100 10.34 20.11 30.24
CA ARG A 100 10.42 21.11 29.18
C ARG A 100 11.81 21.05 28.55
N MET A 101 11.88 21.04 27.23
CA MET A 101 13.08 21.05 26.41
C MET A 101 13.06 22.25 25.47
N ASP A 102 13.89 23.23 25.68
CA ASP A 102 14.07 24.33 24.74
C ASP A 102 15.18 23.95 23.74
N TYR A 103 14.81 23.71 22.48
CA TYR A 103 15.76 23.34 21.44
C TYR A 103 16.51 24.55 20.90
N THR A 104 17.77 24.36 20.59
CA THR A 104 18.63 25.35 19.95
C THR A 104 18.84 25.01 18.49
N PHE A 105 18.84 26.06 17.66
CA PHE A 105 19.08 25.94 16.20
C PHE A 105 20.28 26.89 15.87
N ASP A 106 20.86 26.64 14.70
CA ASP A 106 21.86 27.53 14.13
C ASP A 106 21.29 28.92 13.85
N ALA A 107 22.13 29.92 13.78
CA ALA A 107 21.74 31.30 13.51
C ALA A 107 21.00 31.44 12.16
N ALA A 108 21.22 30.54 11.23
CA ALA A 108 20.49 30.49 9.95
C ALA A 108 19.00 30.20 10.11
N ALA A 109 18.57 29.60 11.22
CA ALA A 109 17.17 29.30 11.50
C ALA A 109 16.31 30.57 11.83
N GLY A 110 16.92 31.74 11.89
CA GLY A 110 16.20 33.00 12.09
C GLY A 110 15.46 33.07 13.44
N SER A 111 14.16 33.32 13.38
CA SER A 111 13.28 33.39 14.57
C SER A 111 12.62 32.07 14.93
N THR A 112 13.06 30.95 14.35
CA THR A 112 12.49 29.63 14.66
C THR A 112 12.86 29.20 16.11
N ALA A 113 11.84 28.89 16.88
CA ALA A 113 11.97 28.38 18.24
C ALA A 113 11.09 27.13 18.42
N VAL A 114 11.65 26.12 19.05
CA VAL A 114 10.92 24.87 19.37
C VAL A 114 11.10 24.59 20.86
N THR A 115 9.97 24.42 21.54
CA THR A 115 9.94 23.97 22.93
C THR A 115 9.20 22.62 22.95
N GLY A 116 9.87 21.59 23.45
CA GLY A 116 9.25 20.29 23.72
C GLY A 116 8.71 20.24 25.15
N TRP A 117 7.52 19.61 25.29
CA TRP A 117 6.92 19.30 26.59
C TRP A 117 6.68 17.79 26.63
N PHE A 118 7.34 17.12 27.54
CA PHE A 118 7.36 15.68 27.62
C PHE A 118 6.80 15.22 28.94
N SER A 119 5.72 14.47 28.91
CA SER A 119 5.07 13.93 30.09
C SER A 119 4.99 12.40 29.99
N VAL A 120 4.84 11.78 31.15
CA VAL A 120 4.70 10.33 31.25
C VAL A 120 3.59 9.99 32.23
N SER A 121 2.79 9.00 31.84
CA SER A 121 1.77 8.37 32.67
C SER A 121 2.09 6.91 32.90
N THR A 122 1.22 6.19 33.57
CA THR A 122 1.39 4.76 33.79
C THR A 122 1.25 3.92 32.53
N SER A 123 0.67 4.46 31.46
CA SER A 123 0.38 3.74 30.23
C SER A 123 1.04 4.32 28.99
N HIS A 124 1.52 5.57 29.02
CA HIS A 124 2.12 6.17 27.84
C HIS A 124 3.07 7.30 28.17
N ALA A 125 3.95 7.60 27.20
CA ALA A 125 4.78 8.80 27.16
C ALA A 125 4.25 9.73 26.06
N ARG A 126 4.00 10.98 26.40
CA ARG A 126 3.60 12.03 25.49
C ARG A 126 4.76 12.97 25.19
N LEU A 127 5.01 13.19 23.93
CA LEU A 127 5.94 14.17 23.41
C LEU A 127 5.14 15.23 22.66
N GLU A 128 5.12 16.44 23.18
CA GLU A 128 4.45 17.57 22.54
C GLU A 128 5.48 18.67 22.27
N TRP A 129 5.42 19.27 21.11
CA TRP A 129 6.27 20.39 20.75
C TRP A 129 5.42 21.59 20.37
N ARG A 130 5.87 22.77 20.80
CA ARG A 130 5.39 24.06 20.34
C ARG A 130 6.44 24.68 19.45
N ILE A 131 6.02 25.03 18.25
CA ILE A 131 6.90 25.53 17.21
C ILE A 131 6.45 26.95 16.85
N THR A 132 7.38 27.89 16.93
CA THR A 132 7.15 29.26 16.46
C THR A 132 8.25 29.64 15.47
N GLY A 133 7.92 30.49 14.51
CA GLY A 133 8.88 30.90 13.47
C GLY A 133 8.21 31.71 12.37
N PRO A 134 8.94 31.96 11.29
CA PRO A 134 8.42 32.71 10.15
C PRO A 134 7.26 31.96 9.48
N ALA A 135 6.44 32.71 8.73
CA ALA A 135 5.31 32.15 7.98
C ALA A 135 5.71 31.17 6.88
N THR A 136 7.00 31.03 6.60
CA THR A 136 7.58 30.06 5.65
C THR A 136 7.73 28.66 6.20
N LEU A 137 7.56 28.45 7.51
CA LEU A 137 7.55 27.11 8.10
C LEU A 137 6.35 26.29 7.59
N LEU A 138 6.61 25.03 7.29
CA LEU A 138 5.61 24.09 6.79
C LEU A 138 5.13 23.20 7.94
N PRO A 139 3.83 23.16 8.26
CA PRO A 139 3.31 22.41 9.39
C PRO A 139 3.45 20.88 9.22
N ASP A 140 3.57 20.39 8.01
CA ASP A 140 3.83 18.98 7.67
C ASP A 140 5.31 18.58 7.72
N GLY A 141 6.20 19.52 8.03
CA GLY A 141 7.64 19.34 8.04
C GLY A 141 8.26 19.18 9.44
N PHE A 142 7.50 18.91 10.50
CA PHE A 142 8.02 18.80 11.86
C PHE A 142 8.39 17.36 12.20
N LEU A 143 9.65 17.12 12.52
CA LEU A 143 10.23 15.80 12.72
C LEU A 143 11.08 15.73 13.96
N PHE A 144 10.99 14.61 14.68
CA PHE A 144 11.87 14.31 15.79
C PHE A 144 12.66 13.03 15.51
N SER A 145 13.97 13.14 15.50
CA SER A 145 14.87 12.01 15.26
C SER A 145 14.84 11.04 16.45
N ARG A 146 14.67 9.76 16.15
CA ARG A 146 14.62 8.71 17.16
C ARG A 146 15.39 7.49 16.71
N ALA A 147 16.12 6.91 17.65
CA ALA A 147 16.53 5.53 17.59
C ALA A 147 15.51 4.69 18.37
N ILE A 148 15.05 3.60 17.77
CA ILE A 148 14.21 2.60 18.43
C ILE A 148 15.07 1.37 18.58
N GLN A 149 15.01 0.74 19.76
CA GLN A 149 15.74 -0.50 19.95
C GLN A 149 15.24 -1.53 18.96
N ALA A 150 16.16 -2.08 18.19
CA ALA A 150 15.83 -3.10 17.21
C ALA A 150 15.10 -4.28 17.87
N PRO A 151 14.11 -4.85 17.20
CA PRO A 151 13.54 -6.13 17.57
C PRO A 151 14.65 -7.19 17.65
N THR A 152 14.61 -8.02 18.68
CA THR A 152 15.60 -9.06 18.90
C THR A 152 15.03 -10.48 18.82
N ALA A 153 13.72 -10.58 18.69
CA ALA A 153 13.03 -11.84 18.57
C ALA A 153 12.21 -11.91 17.25
N PRO A 154 12.02 -13.12 16.68
CA PRO A 154 11.30 -13.28 15.42
C PRO A 154 9.84 -12.82 15.44
N ASP A 155 9.25 -12.77 16.61
CA ASP A 155 7.87 -12.37 16.82
C ASP A 155 7.71 -10.89 17.21
N ASP A 156 8.79 -10.11 17.09
CA ASP A 156 8.72 -8.67 17.22
C ASP A 156 7.95 -8.08 16.05
N TYR A 157 7.16 -7.06 16.32
CA TYR A 157 6.39 -6.42 15.26
C TYR A 157 6.05 -4.97 15.57
N ILE A 158 5.36 -4.36 14.66
CA ILE A 158 4.92 -2.97 14.75
C ILE A 158 3.42 -2.93 14.61
N ALA A 159 2.79 -2.22 15.51
CA ALA A 159 1.40 -1.81 15.36
C ALA A 159 1.35 -0.59 14.43
N ILE A 160 0.35 -0.55 13.59
CA ILE A 160 0.18 0.46 12.55
C ILE A 160 -1.10 1.22 12.83
N THR A 161 -1.04 2.54 12.71
CA THR A 161 -2.24 3.34 12.63
C THR A 161 -2.71 3.41 11.19
N GLU A 162 -3.95 3.14 10.99
CA GLU A 162 -4.61 3.26 9.69
C GLU A 162 -4.95 4.72 9.40
N TRP A 163 -5.64 5.33 10.34
CA TRP A 163 -6.19 6.66 10.19
C TRP A 163 -6.00 7.46 11.47
N VAL A 164 -5.51 8.67 11.30
CA VAL A 164 -5.46 9.65 12.38
C VAL A 164 -6.26 10.85 11.95
N ARG A 165 -7.26 11.18 12.75
CA ARG A 165 -8.07 12.37 12.55
C ARG A 165 -7.67 13.43 13.56
N ASP A 166 -7.42 14.63 13.08
CA ASP A 166 -7.16 15.75 13.97
C ASP A 166 -8.43 16.13 14.76
N ALA A 167 -8.27 16.31 16.06
CA ALA A 167 -9.34 16.73 16.94
C ALA A 167 -9.96 18.10 16.59
N GLY A 168 -9.27 18.90 15.78
CA GLY A 168 -9.77 20.18 15.28
C GLY A 168 -10.65 20.09 14.05
N GLY A 169 -10.97 18.90 13.55
CA GLY A 169 -11.74 18.71 12.32
C GLY A 169 -10.91 18.94 11.05
N GLY A 170 -9.60 18.95 11.17
CA GLY A 170 -8.67 19.06 10.06
C GLY A 170 -8.60 17.78 9.22
N ILE A 171 -7.72 17.80 8.24
CA ILE A 171 -7.49 16.66 7.33
C ILE A 171 -6.96 15.48 8.14
N PRO A 172 -7.54 14.29 8.02
CA PRO A 172 -7.03 13.09 8.65
C PRO A 172 -5.65 12.74 8.10
N TYR A 173 -4.76 12.34 8.98
CA TYR A 173 -3.44 11.87 8.58
C TYR A 173 -3.40 10.35 8.59
N GLU A 174 -2.82 9.81 7.54
CA GLU A 174 -2.69 8.39 7.35
C GLU A 174 -1.35 7.82 7.72
N ASP A 175 -0.48 8.45 8.32
CA ASP A 175 0.90 8.01 8.27
C ASP A 175 1.49 7.72 9.61
N THR A 176 0.76 7.09 10.46
CA THR A 176 1.29 6.79 11.77
C THR A 176 1.48 5.33 12.00
N VAL A 177 2.62 4.99 12.49
CA VAL A 177 2.99 3.63 12.81
C VAL A 177 3.17 3.52 14.31
N GLY A 178 2.45 2.61 14.90
CA GLY A 178 2.68 2.19 16.26
C GLY A 178 3.79 1.15 16.30
N VAL A 179 4.81 1.38 17.08
CA VAL A 179 5.81 0.37 17.33
C VAL A 179 5.40 -0.46 18.51
N ALA A 180 5.31 -1.73 18.28
CA ALA A 180 5.20 -2.70 19.32
C ALA A 180 6.42 -3.60 19.31
N HIS A 181 6.81 -4.24 20.14
CA HIS A 181 7.83 -4.91 20.58
C HIS A 181 7.68 -6.36 20.70
N THR A 182 8.60 -7.02 21.24
CA THR A 182 8.79 -8.44 21.34
C THR A 182 8.01 -9.08 22.50
N SER A 183 7.71 -10.36 22.37
CA SER A 183 7.19 -11.16 23.47
C SER A 183 8.18 -11.32 24.64
N THR A 184 9.44 -11.00 24.43
CA THR A 184 10.46 -11.05 25.48
C THR A 184 10.48 -9.81 26.38
N TRP A 185 9.74 -8.78 26.06
CA TRP A 185 9.62 -7.59 26.86
C TRP A 185 8.54 -7.75 27.93
N SER A 186 8.79 -7.18 29.11
CA SER A 186 7.78 -7.13 30.15
C SER A 186 6.64 -6.17 29.85
N SER A 187 6.84 -5.23 28.94
CA SER A 187 5.84 -4.32 28.46
C SER A 187 6.05 -4.01 26.98
N SER A 188 4.97 -3.77 26.28
CA SER A 188 4.96 -3.37 24.88
C SER A 188 5.13 -1.87 24.73
N LEU A 189 5.85 -1.45 23.71
CA LEU A 189 5.89 -0.06 23.29
C LEU A 189 5.24 0.06 21.93
N HIS A 190 4.19 0.83 21.82
CA HIS A 190 3.67 1.27 20.55
C HIS A 190 3.28 2.74 20.60
N GLY A 191 3.34 3.42 19.50
CA GLY A 191 3.07 4.85 19.41
C GLY A 191 2.85 5.32 18.00
N LEU A 192 2.46 6.57 17.89
CA LEU A 192 2.10 7.21 16.64
C LEU A 192 3.30 7.95 16.07
N PHE A 193 3.83 7.50 14.95
CA PHE A 193 4.93 8.16 14.26
C PHE A 193 5.08 7.65 12.83
N LEU A 194 5.72 8.43 12.01
CA LEU A 194 6.17 8.00 10.69
C LEU A 194 7.51 7.30 10.80
N LEU A 195 7.61 6.18 10.12
CA LEU A 195 8.88 5.52 9.87
C LEU A 195 9.47 6.02 8.56
N ASP A 196 10.78 6.13 8.50
CA ASP A 196 11.50 6.29 7.26
C ASP A 196 11.18 5.12 6.30
N SER A 197 11.19 5.41 5.02
CA SER A 197 10.91 4.45 3.96
C SER A 197 11.82 3.24 3.95
N SER A 198 13.03 3.37 4.49
CA SER A 198 13.94 2.23 4.55
C SER A 198 13.65 1.40 5.79
N ARG A 199 13.47 0.12 5.60
CA ARG A 199 13.32 -0.82 6.72
C ARG A 199 14.55 -0.94 7.59
N GLN A 200 15.70 -0.51 7.10
CA GLN A 200 16.90 -0.35 7.89
C GLN A 200 16.72 0.68 9.00
N ALA A 201 15.82 1.62 8.83
CA ALA A 201 15.44 2.55 9.89
C ALA A 201 14.86 1.88 11.14
N TRP A 202 14.29 0.70 11.01
CA TRP A 202 13.79 -0.09 12.13
C TRP A 202 14.86 -0.51 13.11
N THR A 203 16.06 -0.66 12.62
CA THR A 203 17.17 -1.14 13.42
C THR A 203 18.03 -0.03 14.01
N ASN A 204 18.00 1.17 13.41
CA ASN A 204 18.98 2.21 13.76
C ASN A 204 18.37 3.55 14.14
N ALA A 205 17.77 4.25 13.20
CA ALA A 205 17.23 5.58 13.42
C ALA A 205 15.91 5.76 12.68
N THR A 206 14.99 6.39 13.34
CA THR A 206 13.67 6.69 12.80
C THR A 206 13.35 8.15 13.08
N TRP A 207 12.57 8.75 12.23
CA TRP A 207 12.02 10.06 12.46
C TRP A 207 10.55 9.90 12.87
N VAL A 208 10.19 10.55 13.97
CA VAL A 208 8.81 10.75 14.34
C VAL A 208 8.32 11.97 13.60
N HIS A 209 7.31 11.79 12.79
CA HIS A 209 6.59 12.85 12.14
C HIS A 209 5.24 13.04 12.85
N SER A 210 4.99 14.23 13.28
CA SER A 210 3.71 14.62 13.82
C SER A 210 3.37 15.98 13.22
N PRO A 211 2.40 16.02 12.31
CA PRO A 211 2.03 17.27 11.64
C PRO A 211 1.70 18.37 12.64
N GLY A 212 2.01 19.59 12.27
CA GLY A 212 1.71 20.74 13.09
C GLY A 212 0.23 21.12 12.99
N VAL A 213 -0.39 21.29 14.13
CA VAL A 213 -1.71 21.91 14.27
C VAL A 213 -1.52 23.36 14.67
N VAL A 214 -2.27 24.27 14.07
CA VAL A 214 -2.18 25.71 14.39
C VAL A 214 -2.49 25.92 15.87
N ASP A 215 -1.55 26.52 16.60
CA ASP A 215 -1.77 26.92 17.98
C ASP A 215 -2.54 28.26 18.01
N PRO A 216 -3.68 28.34 18.71
CA PRO A 216 -4.42 29.60 18.88
C PRO A 216 -3.57 30.74 19.47
N ALA A 217 -2.51 30.41 20.20
CA ALA A 217 -1.54 31.37 20.75
C ALA A 217 -0.47 31.81 19.74
N GLY A 218 -0.50 31.29 18.51
CA GLY A 218 0.46 31.57 17.44
C GLY A 218 1.50 30.47 17.27
N GLY A 219 1.80 30.16 16.00
CA GLY A 219 2.68 29.06 15.64
C GLY A 219 1.92 27.73 15.51
N TRP A 220 2.59 26.62 15.82
CA TRP A 220 2.05 25.26 15.69
C TRP A 220 2.37 24.42 16.92
N THR A 221 1.52 23.43 17.16
CA THR A 221 1.81 22.29 18.03
C THR A 221 2.01 21.02 17.21
N SER A 222 2.90 20.16 17.64
CA SER A 222 3.12 18.83 17.07
C SER A 222 3.22 17.82 18.22
N ARG A 223 2.66 16.61 18.05
CA ARG A 223 2.58 15.65 19.15
C ARG A 223 2.88 14.22 18.68
N ALA A 224 3.53 13.45 19.53
CA ALA A 224 3.65 12.01 19.41
C ALA A 224 3.40 11.35 20.77
N ASP A 225 2.56 10.32 20.79
CA ASP A 225 2.23 9.55 21.97
C ASP A 225 2.79 8.13 21.83
N PHE A 226 3.46 7.65 22.87
CA PHE A 226 4.01 6.31 22.97
C PHE A 226 3.25 5.56 24.04
N PHE A 227 2.46 4.60 23.64
CA PHE A 227 1.69 3.75 24.52
C PHE A 227 2.51 2.52 24.92
N PHE A 228 2.37 2.12 26.19
CA PHE A 228 2.98 0.93 26.72
C PHE A 228 1.88 -0.06 27.11
N SER A 229 2.09 -1.32 26.77
CA SER A 229 1.18 -2.40 27.12
C SER A 229 2.00 -3.58 27.68
N GLU A 230 1.50 -4.24 28.70
CA GLU A 230 2.09 -5.45 29.24
C GLU A 230 1.75 -6.68 28.37
N THR A 231 0.75 -6.53 27.53
CA THR A 231 0.33 -7.59 26.60
C THR A 231 0.73 -7.20 25.20
N ARG A 232 1.18 -8.17 24.44
CA ARG A 232 1.46 -8.01 23.02
C ARG A 232 0.17 -7.57 22.31
N PRO A 233 0.14 -6.43 21.62
CA PRO A 233 -1.01 -6.06 20.80
C PRO A 233 -1.22 -7.04 19.66
N SER A 234 -2.43 -7.14 19.13
CA SER A 234 -2.68 -7.89 17.91
C SER A 234 -1.82 -7.36 16.76
N ALA A 235 -1.40 -8.24 15.88
CA ALA A 235 -0.69 -7.85 14.67
C ALA A 235 -1.52 -6.93 13.74
N THR A 236 -2.83 -6.94 13.92
CA THR A 236 -3.81 -6.13 13.18
C THR A 236 -4.40 -5.00 14.04
N ALA A 237 -3.68 -4.55 15.06
CA ALA A 237 -4.13 -3.41 15.84
C ALA A 237 -4.12 -2.12 14.98
N THR A 238 -5.22 -1.41 15.03
CA THR A 238 -5.39 -0.10 14.38
C THR A 238 -5.46 0.97 15.45
N ILE A 239 -4.69 2.03 15.32
CA ILE A 239 -4.53 3.06 16.35
C ILE A 239 -4.93 4.42 15.79
N GLY A 240 -5.81 5.12 16.49
CA GLY A 240 -6.17 6.51 16.23
C GLY A 240 -5.91 7.41 17.42
N ARG A 241 -5.82 8.71 17.21
CA ARG A 241 -5.62 9.68 18.30
C ARG A 241 -6.42 10.96 18.14
N GLY A 242 -6.79 11.56 19.28
CA GLY A 242 -7.25 12.93 19.43
C GLY A 242 -6.23 13.79 20.18
N ARG A 243 -6.70 14.77 20.95
CA ARG A 243 -5.82 15.62 21.79
C ARG A 243 -5.27 14.84 22.97
N GLU A 244 -6.16 14.24 23.76
CA GLU A 244 -5.83 13.44 24.94
C GLU A 244 -6.32 12.01 24.81
N LEU A 245 -7.35 11.79 23.97
CA LEU A 245 -7.87 10.47 23.70
C LEU A 245 -7.03 9.77 22.64
N GLY A 246 -6.85 8.47 22.81
CA GLY A 246 -6.36 7.54 21.84
C GLY A 246 -7.29 6.35 21.76
N ILE A 247 -7.33 5.68 20.63
CA ILE A 247 -8.10 4.46 20.42
C ILE A 247 -7.24 3.42 19.70
N GLU A 248 -7.28 2.19 20.18
CA GLU A 248 -6.71 1.03 19.53
C GLU A 248 -7.83 0.04 19.23
N LEU A 249 -7.90 -0.43 18.00
CA LEU A 249 -8.85 -1.46 17.55
C LEU A 249 -8.12 -2.78 17.36
N THR A 250 -8.66 -3.82 17.95
CA THR A 250 -8.18 -5.19 17.76
C THR A 250 -9.34 -6.12 17.45
N THR A 251 -9.04 -7.23 16.80
CA THR A 251 -10.06 -8.22 16.43
C THR A 251 -9.68 -9.61 16.93
N ASN A 252 -10.61 -10.54 16.84
CA ASN A 252 -10.39 -11.93 17.20
C ASN A 252 -9.93 -12.81 16.02
N SER A 253 -9.53 -12.20 14.90
CA SER A 253 -9.08 -12.92 13.70
C SER A 253 -7.84 -12.27 13.10
N ASP A 254 -6.87 -13.06 12.72
CA ASP A 254 -5.71 -12.61 11.98
C ASP A 254 -6.13 -12.01 10.65
N PHE A 255 -5.51 -10.88 10.27
CA PHE A 255 -5.83 -10.13 9.06
C PHE A 255 -7.30 -9.66 8.97
N ASN A 256 -8.08 -9.75 10.04
CA ASN A 256 -9.52 -9.49 10.04
C ASN A 256 -10.29 -10.31 8.98
N LEU A 257 -9.81 -11.51 8.70
CA LEU A 257 -10.37 -12.42 7.70
C LEU A 257 -11.09 -13.58 8.36
N TYR A 258 -12.32 -13.83 7.91
CA TYR A 258 -13.16 -14.93 8.35
C TYR A 258 -13.39 -15.89 7.20
N GLU A 259 -13.60 -17.17 7.49
CA GLU A 259 -13.82 -18.19 6.45
C GLU A 259 -15.29 -18.29 6.05
N THR A 260 -16.18 -18.03 6.99
CA THR A 260 -17.62 -18.23 6.78
C THR A 260 -18.41 -16.96 7.09
N PRO A 261 -19.41 -16.65 6.26
CA PRO A 261 -20.39 -15.60 6.58
C PRO A 261 -21.06 -15.87 7.92
N GLY A 262 -21.33 -14.81 8.67
CA GLY A 262 -22.01 -14.91 9.96
C GLY A 262 -21.18 -15.49 11.11
N ALA A 263 -19.88 -15.77 10.90
CA ALA A 263 -19.00 -16.18 11.99
C ALA A 263 -18.97 -15.14 13.12
N PRO A 264 -18.85 -15.56 14.37
CA PRO A 264 -18.72 -14.64 15.50
C PRO A 264 -17.48 -13.74 15.32
N MET A 265 -17.68 -12.46 15.44
CA MET A 265 -16.68 -11.41 15.26
C MET A 265 -16.64 -10.53 16.49
N ALA A 266 -15.47 -10.25 17.00
CA ALA A 266 -15.26 -9.32 18.10
C ALA A 266 -14.36 -8.18 17.64
N LEU A 267 -14.84 -6.94 17.80
CA LEU A 267 -14.06 -5.73 17.63
C LEU A 267 -13.88 -5.09 19.00
N THR A 268 -12.66 -5.09 19.47
CA THR A 268 -12.32 -4.51 20.76
C THR A 268 -11.69 -3.14 20.57
N ALA A 269 -12.27 -2.14 21.18
CA ALA A 269 -11.74 -0.79 21.25
C ALA A 269 -11.14 -0.56 22.65
N LEU A 270 -9.83 -0.33 22.69
CA LEU A 270 -9.10 0.14 23.87
C LEU A 270 -8.95 1.65 23.75
N VAL A 271 -9.60 2.37 24.65
CA VAL A 271 -9.53 3.83 24.70
C VAL A 271 -8.50 4.24 25.75
N ALA A 272 -7.52 5.01 25.36
CA ALA A 272 -6.52 5.62 26.23
C ALA A 272 -6.84 7.10 26.44
N ASN A 273 -6.59 7.61 27.64
CA ASN A 273 -6.76 9.01 28.01
C ASN A 273 -5.46 9.55 28.61
N GLY A 274 -4.85 10.52 27.97
CA GLY A 274 -3.65 11.18 28.48
C GLY A 274 -3.89 12.38 29.38
N GLY A 275 -5.16 12.73 29.63
CA GLY A 275 -5.55 13.87 30.45
C GLY A 275 -6.24 13.48 31.75
N ALA A 276 -7.03 14.39 32.29
CA ALA A 276 -7.86 14.15 33.46
C ALA A 276 -8.95 13.08 33.18
N ALA A 277 -9.47 12.45 34.24
CA ALA A 277 -10.57 11.50 34.11
C ALA A 277 -11.76 12.12 33.40
N LYS A 278 -12.34 11.39 32.44
CA LYS A 278 -13.45 11.88 31.62
C LYS A 278 -14.45 10.78 31.25
N SER A 279 -15.69 11.19 31.04
CA SER A 279 -16.67 10.35 30.38
C SER A 279 -16.43 10.37 28.87
N VAL A 280 -16.59 9.24 28.25
CA VAL A 280 -16.41 9.07 26.81
C VAL A 280 -17.64 8.45 26.18
N GLU A 281 -17.92 8.84 24.95
CA GLU A 281 -18.85 8.19 24.06
C GLU A 281 -18.07 7.48 22.96
N LEU A 282 -18.36 6.20 22.78
CA LEU A 282 -17.73 5.36 21.77
C LEU A 282 -18.81 4.96 20.76
N GLU A 283 -18.63 5.33 19.51
CA GLU A 283 -19.57 5.12 18.42
C GLU A 283 -18.93 4.20 17.36
N LEU A 284 -19.64 3.13 17.02
CA LEU A 284 -19.29 2.21 15.94
C LEU A 284 -20.24 2.41 14.77
N TRP A 285 -19.67 2.49 13.57
CA TRP A 285 -20.36 2.40 12.29
C TRP A 285 -19.74 1.28 11.45
N MET A 286 -20.58 0.42 10.91
CA MET A 286 -20.13 -0.66 10.03
C MET A 286 -20.93 -0.65 8.73
N ARG A 287 -20.24 -0.68 7.59
CA ARG A 287 -20.84 -0.58 6.25
C ARG A 287 -20.37 -1.69 5.34
N SER A 288 -21.21 -2.07 4.36
CA SER A 288 -20.86 -2.99 3.29
C SER A 288 -20.00 -2.32 2.21
N PHE A 289 -19.54 -3.11 1.25
CA PHE A 289 -18.86 -2.64 0.04
C PHE A 289 -19.67 -1.60 -0.76
N ASP A 290 -20.99 -1.73 -0.76
CA ASP A 290 -21.91 -0.79 -1.42
C ASP A 290 -22.31 0.39 -0.53
N GLY A 291 -21.70 0.55 0.64
CA GLY A 291 -21.97 1.64 1.57
C GLY A 291 -23.23 1.49 2.42
N VAL A 292 -23.90 0.33 2.34
CA VAL A 292 -25.11 0.07 3.15
C VAL A 292 -24.70 -0.09 4.62
N LEU A 293 -25.38 0.62 5.50
CA LEU A 293 -25.17 0.52 6.94
C LEU A 293 -25.58 -0.89 7.42
N LEU A 294 -24.59 -1.63 7.93
CA LEU A 294 -24.79 -2.98 8.47
C LEU A 294 -25.05 -2.96 9.99
N ALA A 295 -24.34 -2.09 10.69
CA ALA A 295 -24.50 -1.90 12.12
C ALA A 295 -24.11 -0.48 12.52
N SER A 296 -24.77 0.03 13.57
CA SER A 296 -24.41 1.26 14.25
C SER A 296 -24.74 1.10 15.72
N THR A 297 -23.83 1.47 16.58
CA THR A 297 -24.01 1.35 18.03
C THR A 297 -23.20 2.43 18.74
N THR A 298 -23.78 2.96 19.81
CA THR A 298 -23.13 3.93 20.69
C THR A 298 -23.11 3.39 22.10
N VAL A 299 -21.96 3.46 22.75
CA VAL A 299 -21.79 3.10 24.16
C VAL A 299 -21.11 4.23 24.92
N THR A 300 -21.43 4.39 26.17
CA THR A 300 -20.78 5.36 27.06
C THR A 300 -19.90 4.66 28.08
N GLY A 301 -18.78 5.25 28.39
CA GLY A 301 -17.85 4.75 29.38
C GLY A 301 -17.17 5.87 30.14
N SER A 302 -16.26 5.49 31.01
CA SER A 302 -15.41 6.43 31.72
C SER A 302 -13.96 5.96 31.65
N VAL A 303 -13.06 6.89 31.37
CA VAL A 303 -11.62 6.63 31.34
C VAL A 303 -10.98 7.40 32.49
N ALA A 304 -10.21 6.70 33.31
CA ALA A 304 -9.51 7.33 34.42
C ALA A 304 -8.47 8.36 33.89
N ALA A 305 -8.03 9.26 34.77
CA ALA A 305 -6.90 10.13 34.45
C ALA A 305 -5.68 9.28 34.11
N ALA A 306 -5.05 9.61 32.99
CA ALA A 306 -3.89 8.88 32.45
C ALA A 306 -4.11 7.34 32.41
N GLY A 307 -5.35 6.90 32.14
CA GLY A 307 -5.77 5.51 32.18
C GLY A 307 -6.35 5.01 30.86
N THR A 308 -6.87 3.79 30.90
CA THR A 308 -7.51 3.13 29.75
C THR A 308 -8.90 2.62 30.10
N TRP A 309 -9.73 2.47 29.09
CA TRP A 309 -11.03 1.81 29.13
C TRP A 309 -11.22 0.95 27.89
N GLN A 310 -11.80 -0.21 28.05
CA GLN A 310 -11.99 -1.15 26.96
C GLN A 310 -13.45 -1.49 26.77
N HIS A 311 -13.88 -1.57 25.52
CA HIS A 311 -15.19 -2.09 25.14
C HIS A 311 -15.04 -3.06 23.96
N THR A 312 -15.79 -4.17 23.98
CA THR A 312 -15.83 -5.15 22.90
C THR A 312 -17.21 -5.16 22.27
N PHE A 313 -17.27 -4.83 20.99
CA PHE A 313 -18.45 -5.00 20.16
C PHE A 313 -18.50 -6.44 19.68
N ASN A 314 -19.57 -7.17 20.08
CA ASN A 314 -19.84 -8.50 19.58
C ASN A 314 -20.65 -8.39 18.28
N LEU A 315 -20.04 -8.76 17.19
CA LEU A 315 -20.56 -8.60 15.85
C LEU A 315 -20.63 -9.95 15.15
N THR A 316 -21.03 -9.94 13.90
CA THR A 316 -20.97 -11.10 13.01
C THR A 316 -20.27 -10.72 11.72
N ALA A 317 -19.47 -11.62 11.18
CA ALA A 317 -18.83 -11.45 9.89
C ALA A 317 -19.89 -11.16 8.81
N PRO A 318 -19.61 -10.30 7.83
CA PRO A 318 -20.60 -9.91 6.83
C PRO A 318 -21.14 -11.13 6.08
N ALA A 319 -22.38 -11.02 5.60
CA ALA A 319 -23.02 -12.09 4.84
C ALA A 319 -22.25 -12.45 3.54
N GLY A 320 -21.42 -11.55 3.07
CA GLY A 320 -20.51 -11.73 1.94
C GLY A 320 -19.59 -10.52 1.79
N GLY A 321 -18.46 -10.71 1.12
CA GLY A 321 -17.54 -9.64 0.79
C GLY A 321 -16.88 -9.01 2.01
N ILE A 322 -17.03 -7.71 2.16
CA ILE A 322 -16.30 -6.88 3.13
C ILE A 322 -17.25 -6.00 3.94
N ALA A 323 -16.88 -5.74 5.17
CA ALA A 323 -17.44 -4.70 6.03
C ALA A 323 -16.34 -3.73 6.45
N LEU A 324 -16.67 -2.46 6.44
CA LEU A 324 -15.82 -1.33 6.75
C LEU A 324 -16.30 -0.75 8.06
N ALA A 325 -15.50 -0.86 9.13
CA ALA A 325 -15.85 -0.45 10.47
C ALA A 325 -15.08 0.82 10.85
N GLU A 326 -15.80 1.80 11.34
CA GLU A 326 -15.31 3.06 11.88
C GLU A 326 -15.67 3.16 13.34
N VAL A 327 -14.73 3.48 14.18
CA VAL A 327 -14.95 3.68 15.61
C VAL A 327 -14.44 5.05 16.01
N VAL A 328 -15.31 5.82 16.60
CA VAL A 328 -15.01 7.18 17.09
C VAL A 328 -15.22 7.20 18.58
N VAL A 329 -14.25 7.74 19.31
CA VAL A 329 -14.39 8.03 20.73
C VAL A 329 -14.36 9.53 20.94
N ARG A 330 -15.32 10.05 21.72
CA ARG A 330 -15.49 11.48 21.98
C ARG A 330 -15.60 11.80 23.46
N SER A 331 -15.07 12.96 23.85
CA SER A 331 -15.30 13.59 25.15
C SER A 331 -15.20 15.11 25.00
N GLY A 332 -16.31 15.81 25.00
CA GLY A 332 -16.35 17.23 24.65
C GLY A 332 -15.80 17.48 23.25
N ASP A 333 -14.79 18.34 23.15
CA ASP A 333 -14.15 18.68 21.87
C ASP A 333 -12.96 17.74 21.52
N ASP A 334 -12.71 16.73 22.33
CA ASP A 334 -11.64 15.75 22.08
C ASP A 334 -12.25 14.51 21.40
N GLU A 335 -11.68 14.16 20.25
CA GLU A 335 -12.12 13.02 19.44
C GLU A 335 -10.90 12.21 19.00
N ALA A 336 -10.98 10.89 19.11
CA ALA A 336 -10.07 9.98 18.42
C ALA A 336 -10.88 9.04 17.52
N PHE A 337 -10.32 8.72 16.36
CA PHE A 337 -10.97 7.95 15.33
C PHE A 337 -10.03 6.85 14.85
N ALA A 338 -10.56 5.66 14.67
CA ALA A 338 -9.86 4.57 14.01
C ALA A 338 -10.81 3.79 13.10
N ARG A 339 -10.26 3.21 12.06
CA ARG A 339 -10.98 2.41 11.09
C ARG A 339 -10.28 1.10 10.86
N THR A 340 -11.03 0.04 10.70
CA THR A 340 -10.53 -1.25 10.25
C THR A 340 -11.57 -1.94 9.36
N ASN A 341 -11.15 -2.90 8.58
CA ASN A 341 -12.03 -3.64 7.68
C ASN A 341 -12.09 -5.11 8.09
N PHE A 342 -13.21 -5.74 7.80
CA PHE A 342 -13.42 -7.18 7.99
C PHE A 342 -13.86 -7.79 6.67
N ALA A 343 -13.36 -8.97 6.33
CA ALA A 343 -13.82 -9.63 5.13
C ALA A 343 -14.05 -11.14 5.34
N VAL A 344 -14.90 -11.69 4.49
CA VAL A 344 -15.06 -13.13 4.35
C VAL A 344 -14.28 -13.56 3.11
N LEU A 345 -13.19 -14.28 3.37
CA LEU A 345 -12.42 -14.94 2.33
C LEU A 345 -12.46 -16.45 2.64
N PRO A 346 -13.35 -17.21 2.01
CA PRO A 346 -13.49 -18.63 2.29
C PRO A 346 -12.18 -19.37 2.06
N ALA A 347 -11.87 -20.32 2.92
CA ALA A 347 -10.89 -21.33 2.59
C ALA A 347 -11.35 -22.09 1.32
N PHE A 348 -10.43 -22.43 0.44
CA PHE A 348 -10.77 -23.22 -0.75
C PHE A 348 -9.59 -24.08 -1.16
N ASP A 349 -9.91 -25.23 -1.74
CA ASP A 349 -8.94 -26.20 -2.23
C ASP A 349 -8.31 -25.76 -3.57
N TYR A 350 -8.07 -24.47 -3.70
CA TYR A 350 -7.52 -23.91 -4.90
C TYR A 350 -6.02 -24.22 -4.97
N GLN A 351 -5.66 -24.89 -6.04
CA GLN A 351 -4.28 -25.06 -6.42
C GLN A 351 -4.05 -24.25 -7.68
N ALA A 352 -3.16 -23.28 -7.62
CA ALA A 352 -2.79 -22.49 -8.77
C ALA A 352 -2.32 -23.39 -9.93
N GLY A 353 -2.74 -23.10 -11.14
CA GLY A 353 -2.24 -23.78 -12.32
C GLY A 353 -0.73 -23.56 -12.49
N ALA A 354 -0.04 -24.52 -13.11
CA ALA A 354 1.39 -24.40 -13.35
C ALA A 354 1.75 -23.13 -14.15
N ASP A 355 0.81 -22.65 -14.96
CA ASP A 355 0.94 -21.43 -15.76
C ASP A 355 0.14 -20.24 -15.20
N SER A 356 -0.19 -20.27 -13.91
CA SER A 356 -0.92 -19.18 -13.27
C SER A 356 -0.21 -17.85 -13.45
N MET A 357 -0.97 -16.83 -13.84
CA MET A 357 -0.43 -15.48 -14.05
C MET A 357 -0.50 -14.59 -12.79
N PHE A 358 -1.09 -15.09 -11.70
CA PHE A 358 -1.43 -14.30 -10.52
C PHE A 358 -0.23 -14.14 -9.61
N GLY A 359 0.39 -12.97 -9.66
CA GLY A 359 1.61 -12.64 -8.94
C GLY A 359 1.47 -11.45 -7.99
N ILE A 360 2.47 -11.31 -7.15
CA ILE A 360 2.64 -10.19 -6.22
C ILE A 360 4.06 -9.63 -6.33
N ALA A 361 4.18 -8.32 -6.44
CA ALA A 361 5.43 -7.61 -6.30
C ALA A 361 5.48 -7.07 -4.88
N ASN A 362 6.11 -7.80 -4.00
CA ASN A 362 6.24 -7.40 -2.62
C ASN A 362 7.44 -8.05 -1.96
N TYR A 363 7.81 -7.45 -0.85
CA TYR A 363 8.90 -7.93 -0.04
C TYR A 363 8.31 -8.47 1.26
N PRO A 364 8.23 -9.79 1.46
CA PRO A 364 7.51 -10.40 2.57
C PRO A 364 8.20 -10.28 3.93
N TRP A 365 9.22 -9.47 4.05
CA TRP A 365 9.95 -9.27 5.29
C TRP A 365 9.23 -8.39 6.34
N LEU A 366 8.07 -7.84 6.02
CA LEU A 366 7.18 -7.31 7.06
C LEU A 366 6.46 -8.44 7.81
N GLN A 367 7.14 -9.40 8.24
CA GLN A 367 6.75 -10.61 8.96
C GLN A 367 5.62 -10.40 9.98
N ARG A 368 4.42 -10.06 9.50
CA ARG A 368 3.27 -9.80 10.36
C ARG A 368 2.05 -10.58 9.89
N PRO A 369 1.44 -11.31 10.79
CA PRO A 369 1.85 -11.70 12.14
C PRO A 369 3.10 -12.58 12.12
N SER A 370 3.34 -13.31 11.04
CA SER A 370 4.56 -14.03 10.72
C SER A 370 4.70 -14.16 9.20
N ALA A 371 5.90 -14.46 8.71
CA ALA A 371 6.10 -14.73 7.29
C ALA A 371 5.19 -15.85 6.79
N ASP A 372 5.08 -16.93 7.58
CA ASP A 372 4.25 -18.08 7.23
C ASP A 372 2.78 -17.70 7.09
N ALA A 373 2.22 -16.94 8.04
CA ALA A 373 0.83 -16.49 7.95
C ALA A 373 0.58 -15.61 6.74
N VAL A 374 1.53 -14.75 6.37
CA VAL A 374 1.44 -13.93 5.15
C VAL A 374 1.46 -14.79 3.90
N LEU A 375 2.38 -15.76 3.82
CA LEU A 375 2.47 -16.66 2.66
C LEU A 375 1.24 -17.56 2.54
N ASP A 376 0.69 -18.03 3.66
CA ASP A 376 -0.55 -18.81 3.67
C ASP A 376 -1.74 -17.96 3.18
N LEU A 377 -1.78 -16.69 3.57
CA LEU A 377 -2.78 -15.76 3.05
C LEU A 377 -2.59 -15.50 1.56
N TRP A 378 -1.36 -15.36 1.07
CA TRP A 378 -1.09 -15.21 -0.36
C TRP A 378 -1.60 -16.42 -1.15
N GLN A 379 -1.30 -17.63 -0.68
CA GLN A 379 -1.82 -18.85 -1.29
C GLN A 379 -3.35 -18.87 -1.30
N ARG A 380 -3.98 -18.53 -0.18
CA ARG A 380 -5.44 -18.43 -0.05
C ARG A 380 -6.04 -17.37 -0.96
N ALA A 381 -5.36 -16.27 -1.23
CA ALA A 381 -5.79 -15.24 -2.19
C ALA A 381 -5.56 -15.64 -3.65
N GLY A 382 -4.89 -16.77 -3.92
CA GLY A 382 -4.58 -17.23 -5.26
C GLY A 382 -3.29 -16.66 -5.84
N ILE A 383 -2.44 -16.05 -5.02
CA ILE A 383 -1.11 -15.59 -5.43
C ILE A 383 -0.23 -16.82 -5.63
N SER A 384 0.33 -16.97 -6.81
CA SER A 384 1.11 -18.13 -7.23
C SER A 384 2.50 -17.80 -7.75
N VAL A 385 2.78 -16.51 -7.95
CA VAL A 385 4.08 -16.00 -8.39
C VAL A 385 4.50 -14.85 -7.49
N VAL A 386 5.75 -14.82 -7.12
CA VAL A 386 6.30 -13.75 -6.28
C VAL A 386 7.46 -13.10 -7.01
N ARG A 387 7.43 -11.78 -7.16
CA ARG A 387 8.56 -10.97 -7.61
C ARG A 387 9.30 -10.45 -6.40
N ILE A 388 10.57 -10.78 -6.27
CA ILE A 388 11.40 -10.43 -5.11
C ILE A 388 12.76 -9.89 -5.52
N ALA A 389 13.30 -8.96 -4.74
CA ALA A 389 14.71 -8.63 -4.76
C ALA A 389 15.45 -9.57 -3.79
N TYR A 390 16.11 -10.58 -4.32
CA TYR A 390 16.86 -11.56 -3.53
C TYR A 390 18.28 -11.71 -4.08
N ASP A 391 19.24 -11.34 -3.28
CA ASP A 391 20.68 -11.33 -3.65
C ASP A 391 21.49 -12.40 -2.89
N GLY A 392 20.83 -13.38 -2.27
CA GLY A 392 21.46 -14.39 -1.42
C GLY A 392 21.66 -13.92 0.03
N GLY A 393 21.23 -12.71 0.38
CA GLY A 393 21.37 -12.12 1.71
C GLY A 393 20.24 -12.52 2.68
N PRO A 394 20.14 -11.82 3.82
CA PRO A 394 19.10 -12.07 4.80
C PRO A 394 17.72 -11.70 4.24
N GLY A 395 16.75 -12.55 4.43
CA GLY A 395 15.37 -12.40 3.95
C GLY A 395 14.69 -13.75 3.87
N LEU A 396 13.46 -13.79 3.37
CA LEU A 396 12.81 -15.06 3.07
C LEU A 396 13.50 -15.73 1.89
N PRO A 397 14.05 -16.96 2.07
CA PRO A 397 14.68 -17.64 0.97
C PRO A 397 13.62 -18.09 -0.06
N PRO A 398 14.00 -18.22 -1.34
CA PRO A 398 13.13 -18.75 -2.39
C PRO A 398 12.42 -20.07 -2.04
N SER A 399 13.09 -20.94 -1.29
CA SER A 399 12.52 -22.20 -0.81
C SER A 399 11.26 -22.04 0.07
N ALA A 400 11.05 -20.90 0.69
CA ALA A 400 9.82 -20.63 1.45
C ALA A 400 8.59 -20.51 0.52
N PHE A 401 8.80 -20.02 -0.70
CA PHE A 401 7.76 -19.94 -1.74
C PHE A 401 7.56 -21.31 -2.38
N ASP A 402 8.65 -22.00 -2.71
CA ASP A 402 8.62 -23.35 -3.30
C ASP A 402 7.87 -24.35 -2.40
N ALA A 403 8.05 -24.26 -1.08
CA ALA A 403 7.35 -25.09 -0.10
C ALA A 403 5.82 -24.93 -0.16
N ARG A 404 5.32 -23.82 -0.74
CA ARG A 404 3.90 -23.55 -0.95
C ARG A 404 3.45 -23.68 -2.41
N GLY A 405 4.33 -24.20 -3.27
CA GLY A 405 4.06 -24.31 -4.70
C GLY A 405 3.99 -22.97 -5.42
N MET A 406 4.52 -21.90 -4.84
CA MET A 406 4.62 -20.59 -5.46
C MET A 406 5.90 -20.51 -6.28
N ARG A 407 5.82 -20.00 -7.51
CA ARG A 407 6.97 -19.66 -8.32
C ARG A 407 7.51 -18.31 -7.91
N HIS A 408 8.77 -18.06 -8.20
CA HIS A 408 9.36 -16.75 -7.92
C HIS A 408 10.18 -16.24 -9.10
N ASN A 409 10.18 -14.94 -9.26
CA ASN A 409 11.01 -14.18 -10.17
C ASN A 409 11.93 -13.29 -9.35
N ILE A 410 13.19 -13.21 -9.75
CA ILE A 410 14.19 -12.41 -9.02
C ILE A 410 14.48 -11.14 -9.80
N GLU A 411 14.38 -10.01 -9.12
CA GLU A 411 14.81 -8.70 -9.57
C GLU A 411 16.06 -8.29 -8.81
N LEU A 412 17.10 -7.83 -9.54
CA LEU A 412 18.33 -7.32 -8.94
C LEU A 412 18.80 -6.07 -9.68
N GLN A 413 19.07 -5.04 -8.91
CA GLN A 413 19.38 -3.72 -9.42
C GLN A 413 20.87 -3.56 -9.78
N PRO A 414 21.21 -3.36 -11.05
CA PRO A 414 22.57 -3.03 -11.49
C PRO A 414 22.83 -1.53 -11.44
N SER A 415 24.10 -1.16 -11.65
CA SER A 415 24.51 0.23 -11.92
C SER A 415 24.87 0.40 -13.39
N LEU A 416 24.43 1.49 -14.00
CA LEU A 416 24.76 1.86 -15.38
C LEU A 416 26.11 2.59 -15.52
N THR A 417 26.72 2.98 -14.40
CA THR A 417 27.95 3.81 -14.40
C THR A 417 29.20 3.04 -13.99
N VAL A 418 29.21 1.72 -14.21
CA VAL A 418 30.29 0.82 -13.86
C VAL A 418 31.27 0.60 -15.05
N THR A 419 32.45 0.13 -14.75
CA THR A 419 33.41 -0.34 -15.78
C THR A 419 32.93 -1.68 -16.36
N ASP A 420 33.46 -2.07 -17.54
CA ASP A 420 33.09 -3.36 -18.16
C ASP A 420 33.47 -4.55 -17.27
N THR A 421 34.58 -4.45 -16.52
CA THR A 421 35.00 -5.49 -15.58
C THR A 421 34.01 -5.65 -14.42
N GLU A 422 33.54 -4.53 -13.87
CA GLU A 422 32.54 -4.55 -12.80
C GLU A 422 31.17 -5.05 -13.30
N ALA A 423 30.79 -4.66 -14.52
CA ALA A 423 29.58 -5.15 -15.18
C ALA A 423 29.62 -6.68 -15.37
N ALA A 424 30.72 -7.21 -15.86
CA ALA A 424 30.89 -8.66 -16.02
C ALA A 424 30.91 -9.41 -14.69
N ALA A 425 31.53 -8.84 -13.65
CA ALA A 425 31.55 -9.40 -12.32
C ALA A 425 30.13 -9.42 -11.70
N TRP A 426 29.37 -8.32 -11.83
CA TRP A 426 27.98 -8.23 -11.38
C TRP A 426 27.10 -9.26 -12.09
N ALA A 427 27.22 -9.37 -13.42
CA ALA A 427 26.48 -10.32 -14.23
C ALA A 427 26.75 -11.77 -13.79
N ALA A 428 28.04 -12.11 -13.53
CA ALA A 428 28.39 -13.45 -13.08
C ALA A 428 27.85 -13.78 -11.70
N ASP A 429 27.91 -12.85 -10.76
CA ASP A 429 27.38 -13.01 -9.40
C ASP A 429 25.84 -13.13 -9.39
N LYS A 430 25.15 -12.19 -10.03
CA LYS A 430 23.70 -12.10 -9.93
C LYS A 430 22.96 -13.15 -10.78
N LEU A 431 23.51 -13.52 -11.91
CA LEU A 431 22.98 -14.67 -12.65
C LEU A 431 23.10 -15.97 -11.84
N ALA A 432 24.24 -16.18 -11.16
CA ALA A 432 24.41 -17.35 -10.31
C ALA A 432 23.41 -17.38 -9.14
N VAL A 433 23.11 -16.23 -8.55
CA VAL A 433 22.08 -16.10 -7.50
C VAL A 433 20.71 -16.48 -8.07
N ALA A 434 20.28 -15.90 -9.18
CA ALA A 434 18.98 -16.17 -9.78
C ALA A 434 18.82 -17.63 -10.22
N ALA A 435 19.84 -18.20 -10.87
CA ALA A 435 19.85 -19.58 -11.29
C ALA A 435 19.90 -20.55 -10.10
N GLY A 436 20.75 -20.27 -9.10
CA GLY A 436 20.87 -21.07 -7.88
C GLY A 436 19.62 -21.06 -7.02
N ALA A 437 18.85 -19.98 -7.09
CA ALA A 437 17.55 -19.88 -6.43
C ALA A 437 16.43 -20.64 -7.16
N GLY A 438 16.65 -21.07 -8.40
CA GLY A 438 15.60 -21.69 -9.22
C GLY A 438 14.55 -20.70 -9.74
N ALA A 439 14.93 -19.43 -9.92
CA ALA A 439 14.02 -18.41 -10.42
C ALA A 439 13.46 -18.76 -11.80
N GLY A 440 12.17 -18.53 -12.01
CA GLY A 440 11.54 -18.69 -13.32
C GLY A 440 12.06 -17.65 -14.32
N TYR A 441 12.19 -16.41 -13.84
CA TYR A 441 12.72 -15.28 -14.61
C TYR A 441 13.70 -14.48 -13.75
N PHE A 442 14.71 -13.96 -14.43
CA PHE A 442 15.61 -12.96 -13.88
C PHE A 442 15.29 -11.60 -14.52
N GLU A 443 14.73 -10.70 -13.74
CA GLU A 443 14.49 -9.32 -14.11
C GLU A 443 15.76 -8.52 -13.85
N VAL A 444 16.39 -8.10 -14.94
CA VAL A 444 17.73 -7.52 -14.90
C VAL A 444 17.65 -6.02 -14.67
N GLY A 445 17.33 -5.63 -13.45
CA GLY A 445 17.12 -4.26 -13.01
C GLY A 445 15.66 -3.88 -12.80
N ASN A 446 15.43 -2.69 -12.29
CA ASN A 446 14.11 -2.10 -12.05
C ASN A 446 14.08 -0.65 -12.49
N GLU A 447 13.22 -0.31 -13.43
CA GLU A 447 12.94 1.06 -13.90
C GLU A 447 14.19 1.86 -14.30
N LEU A 448 15.11 1.24 -15.03
CA LEU A 448 16.36 1.86 -15.49
C LEU A 448 16.20 2.70 -16.77
N ASN A 449 14.98 3.01 -17.18
CA ASN A 449 14.67 3.84 -18.35
C ASN A 449 14.63 5.35 -18.03
N ARG A 450 15.52 5.80 -17.16
CA ARG A 450 15.61 7.23 -16.78
C ARG A 450 16.71 7.93 -17.57
N PRO A 451 16.50 9.19 -18.02
CA PRO A 451 15.25 9.95 -17.95
C PRO A 451 14.14 9.32 -18.82
N PHE A 452 12.92 9.33 -18.31
CA PHE A 452 11.79 8.70 -18.97
C PHE A 452 11.48 9.36 -20.33
N ASN A 453 11.00 8.53 -21.28
CA ASN A 453 10.54 8.95 -22.59
C ASN A 453 11.60 9.68 -23.46
N THR A 454 12.87 9.35 -23.26
CA THR A 454 13.98 9.88 -24.06
C THR A 454 14.74 8.78 -24.82
N GLY A 455 14.77 7.58 -24.28
CA GLY A 455 15.58 6.48 -24.78
C GLY A 455 17.07 6.57 -24.41
N ASP A 456 17.53 7.61 -23.74
CA ASP A 456 18.95 7.88 -23.48
C ASP A 456 19.66 6.77 -22.70
N ALA A 457 18.94 6.08 -21.80
CA ALA A 457 19.52 5.03 -20.99
C ALA A 457 19.61 3.66 -21.70
N ALA A 458 18.98 3.46 -22.84
CA ALA A 458 18.84 2.14 -23.46
C ALA A 458 20.19 1.54 -23.87
N GLN A 459 21.09 2.34 -24.49
CA GLN A 459 22.41 1.84 -24.92
C GLN A 459 23.30 1.52 -23.71
N ALA A 460 23.33 2.36 -22.69
CA ALA A 460 24.08 2.10 -21.47
C ALA A 460 23.58 0.83 -20.75
N TYR A 461 22.27 0.62 -20.73
CA TYR A 461 21.67 -0.60 -20.20
C TYR A 461 22.10 -1.84 -21.00
N LEU A 462 22.09 -1.77 -22.32
CA LEU A 462 22.58 -2.86 -23.18
C LEU A 462 24.05 -3.19 -22.89
N ASP A 463 24.92 -2.22 -22.95
CA ASP A 463 26.36 -2.41 -22.86
C ASP A 463 26.84 -2.85 -21.47
N LYS A 464 26.24 -2.26 -20.42
CA LYS A 464 26.69 -2.45 -19.03
C LYS A 464 25.93 -3.51 -18.25
N VAL A 465 24.77 -3.92 -18.74
CA VAL A 465 23.88 -4.80 -17.98
C VAL A 465 23.44 -6.00 -18.81
N MET A 466 22.69 -5.79 -19.88
CA MET A 466 21.98 -6.88 -20.54
C MET A 466 22.94 -7.81 -21.31
N GLN A 467 23.88 -7.25 -22.10
CA GLN A 467 24.84 -8.05 -22.85
C GLN A 467 25.77 -8.87 -21.94
N PRO A 468 26.36 -8.30 -20.86
CA PRO A 468 27.14 -9.09 -19.90
C PRO A 468 26.36 -10.25 -19.26
N VAL A 469 25.09 -10.06 -18.90
CA VAL A 469 24.26 -11.13 -18.33
C VAL A 469 23.96 -12.21 -19.37
N PHE A 470 23.62 -11.82 -20.60
CA PHE A 470 23.35 -12.74 -21.71
C PHE A 470 24.57 -13.59 -22.04
N ASP A 471 25.75 -12.95 -22.21
CA ASP A 471 27.01 -13.64 -22.49
C ASP A 471 27.37 -14.60 -21.36
N ARG A 472 27.17 -14.18 -20.12
CA ARG A 472 27.42 -15.07 -18.98
C ARG A 472 26.50 -16.28 -18.99
N ARG A 473 25.21 -16.09 -19.25
CA ARG A 473 24.24 -17.20 -19.38
C ARG A 473 24.68 -18.19 -20.47
N ALA A 474 25.11 -17.68 -21.60
CA ALA A 474 25.62 -18.53 -22.70
C ALA A 474 26.82 -19.36 -22.28
N VAL A 475 27.71 -18.84 -21.45
CA VAL A 475 28.91 -19.55 -20.94
C VAL A 475 28.51 -20.59 -19.88
N THR A 476 27.63 -20.27 -18.97
CA THR A 476 27.24 -21.18 -17.86
C THR A 476 26.23 -22.23 -18.29
N GLY A 477 25.45 -21.98 -19.34
CA GLY A 477 24.35 -22.84 -19.76
C GLY A 477 23.14 -22.77 -18.86
N ASP A 478 23.00 -21.74 -18.03
CA ASP A 478 21.84 -21.56 -17.14
C ASP A 478 20.56 -21.41 -17.94
N THR A 479 19.49 -21.99 -17.42
CA THR A 479 18.16 -22.01 -18.08
C THR A 479 17.19 -20.93 -17.58
N VAL A 480 17.61 -20.10 -16.62
CA VAL A 480 16.78 -18.99 -16.13
C VAL A 480 16.47 -18.03 -17.29
N LYS A 481 15.20 -17.70 -17.43
CA LYS A 481 14.76 -16.77 -18.48
C LYS A 481 15.15 -15.34 -18.13
N LEU A 482 15.69 -14.61 -19.09
CA LEU A 482 16.06 -13.21 -18.91
C LEU A 482 14.91 -12.29 -19.34
N MET A 483 14.66 -11.27 -18.57
CA MET A 483 13.78 -10.17 -18.96
C MET A 483 14.47 -8.82 -18.70
N ASN A 484 14.02 -7.80 -19.38
CA ASN A 484 14.52 -6.44 -19.20
C ASN A 484 14.19 -5.89 -17.81
N ASN A 485 14.56 -4.63 -17.56
CA ASN A 485 14.57 -3.97 -16.26
C ASN A 485 13.18 -3.51 -15.74
N GLY A 486 12.08 -4.14 -16.11
CA GLY A 486 10.75 -3.71 -15.68
C GLY A 486 10.53 -2.20 -15.88
N LEU A 487 10.28 -1.78 -17.13
CA LEU A 487 10.21 -0.36 -17.45
C LEU A 487 9.15 0.37 -16.63
N ALA A 488 9.48 1.54 -16.13
CA ALA A 488 8.46 2.46 -15.62
C ALA A 488 7.60 2.96 -16.79
N GLY A 489 6.38 2.47 -16.87
CA GLY A 489 5.47 2.74 -17.98
C GLY A 489 5.89 2.08 -19.30
N MET A 490 5.12 2.32 -20.36
CA MET A 490 5.47 1.85 -21.70
C MET A 490 6.30 2.92 -22.42
N ASP A 491 7.59 2.92 -22.19
CA ASP A 491 8.56 3.90 -22.70
C ASP A 491 8.97 3.56 -24.14
N LYS A 492 8.20 4.05 -25.10
CA LYS A 492 8.41 3.77 -26.52
C LYS A 492 9.81 4.15 -27.01
N PRO A 493 10.34 5.36 -26.78
CA PRO A 493 11.70 5.71 -27.22
C PRO A 493 12.76 4.77 -26.65
N TRP A 494 12.62 4.36 -25.41
CA TRP A 494 13.54 3.41 -24.81
C TRP A 494 13.45 2.04 -25.48
N VAL A 495 12.23 1.54 -25.72
CA VAL A 495 12.02 0.23 -26.38
C VAL A 495 12.54 0.24 -27.80
N GLU A 496 12.29 1.32 -28.57
CA GLU A 496 12.82 1.46 -29.93
C GLU A 496 14.35 1.46 -29.97
N ASN A 497 15.00 2.19 -29.06
CA ASN A 497 16.48 2.21 -28.95
C ASN A 497 17.03 0.86 -28.46
N PHE A 498 16.37 0.21 -27.51
CA PHE A 498 16.71 -1.13 -27.03
C PHE A 498 16.65 -2.17 -28.18
N ILE A 499 15.60 -2.12 -28.99
CA ILE A 499 15.46 -2.99 -30.17
C ILE A 499 16.55 -2.67 -31.19
N ALA A 500 16.77 -1.39 -31.52
CA ALA A 500 17.76 -0.96 -32.47
C ALA A 500 19.21 -1.36 -32.08
N GLY A 501 19.47 -1.39 -30.78
CA GLY A 501 20.75 -1.87 -30.21
C GLY A 501 20.89 -3.40 -30.14
N GLY A 502 19.89 -4.17 -30.59
CA GLY A 502 19.92 -5.64 -30.58
C GLY A 502 19.40 -6.27 -29.28
N GLY A 503 18.90 -5.47 -28.33
CA GLY A 503 18.47 -5.95 -27.01
C GLY A 503 17.29 -6.91 -27.06
N TRP A 504 16.47 -6.84 -28.12
CA TRP A 504 15.33 -7.74 -28.27
C TRP A 504 15.73 -9.22 -28.33
N ASP A 505 16.88 -9.51 -28.93
CA ASP A 505 17.39 -10.88 -29.04
C ASP A 505 18.06 -11.40 -27.76
N LEU A 506 18.35 -10.50 -26.81
CA LEU A 506 18.99 -10.84 -25.54
C LEU A 506 18.00 -11.29 -24.46
N ILE A 507 16.71 -11.02 -24.62
CA ILE A 507 15.66 -11.32 -23.64
C ILE A 507 14.75 -12.45 -24.10
N ASP A 508 14.25 -13.23 -23.14
CA ASP A 508 13.23 -14.25 -23.35
C ASP A 508 11.81 -13.69 -23.11
N ALA A 509 11.71 -12.69 -22.25
CA ALA A 509 10.45 -12.04 -21.90
C ALA A 509 10.62 -10.52 -21.76
N PHE A 510 9.55 -9.79 -21.97
CA PHE A 510 9.50 -8.35 -21.82
C PHE A 510 8.71 -7.96 -20.56
N ALA A 511 9.31 -7.12 -19.73
CA ALA A 511 8.73 -6.64 -18.49
C ALA A 511 8.49 -5.13 -18.51
N TYR A 512 7.35 -4.68 -18.01
CA TYR A 512 7.08 -3.26 -17.76
C TYR A 512 6.01 -3.06 -16.68
N HIS A 513 5.93 -1.87 -16.13
CA HIS A 513 5.01 -1.46 -15.08
C HIS A 513 3.92 -0.57 -15.67
N PRO A 514 2.77 -1.10 -16.05
CA PRO A 514 1.69 -0.29 -16.59
C PRO A 514 1.06 0.54 -15.47
N GLY A 515 1.26 1.84 -15.53
CA GLY A 515 0.38 2.74 -14.84
C GLY A 515 -0.97 2.78 -15.57
N ARG A 516 -1.94 3.52 -15.07
CA ARG A 516 -3.16 3.77 -15.82
C ARG A 516 -3.69 5.20 -15.67
N GLY A 517 -2.95 6.06 -14.99
CA GLY A 517 -3.40 7.42 -14.70
C GLY A 517 -4.76 7.40 -13.98
N ASN A 518 -5.65 8.31 -14.33
CA ASN A 518 -7.01 8.38 -13.79
C ASN A 518 -8.06 7.78 -14.74
N PHE A 519 -7.67 6.77 -15.51
CA PHE A 519 -8.57 6.05 -16.41
C PHE A 519 -8.87 4.65 -15.91
N THR A 520 -9.97 4.08 -16.38
CA THR A 520 -10.23 2.65 -16.21
C THR A 520 -9.22 1.82 -17.01
N PRO A 521 -8.90 0.59 -16.59
CA PRO A 521 -7.88 -0.24 -17.23
C PRO A 521 -8.09 -0.50 -18.73
N ASP A 522 -9.33 -0.52 -19.19
CA ASP A 522 -9.71 -0.80 -20.59
C ASP A 522 -9.64 0.42 -21.52
N TYR A 523 -9.24 1.58 -21.00
CA TYR A 523 -9.06 2.76 -21.84
C TYR A 523 -7.88 2.59 -22.79
N ILE A 524 -8.06 3.03 -24.03
CA ILE A 524 -7.00 3.11 -25.02
C ILE A 524 -6.96 4.55 -25.53
N PRO A 525 -5.86 5.28 -25.30
CA PRO A 525 -5.68 6.63 -25.79
C PRO A 525 -5.80 6.66 -27.33
N PRO A 526 -6.39 7.71 -27.90
CA PRO A 526 -6.42 7.88 -29.35
C PRO A 526 -5.04 8.27 -29.88
N GLY A 527 -4.60 7.59 -30.96
CA GLY A 527 -3.33 7.90 -31.62
C GLY A 527 -2.07 7.37 -30.90
N ASP A 528 -0.92 7.88 -31.28
CA ASP A 528 0.41 7.52 -30.75
C ASP A 528 0.90 8.59 -29.76
N ASP A 529 0.05 8.94 -28.83
CA ASP A 529 0.42 9.88 -27.78
C ASP A 529 1.24 9.17 -26.69
N TRP A 530 2.54 9.37 -26.73
CA TRP A 530 3.47 8.85 -25.73
C TRP A 530 3.82 9.88 -24.66
N ASP A 531 2.93 10.83 -24.43
CA ASP A 531 3.09 11.75 -23.32
C ASP A 531 3.14 10.99 -22.00
N THR A 532 4.07 11.39 -21.15
CA THR A 532 4.21 10.88 -19.77
C THR A 532 3.14 11.43 -18.83
N GLY A 533 2.23 12.26 -19.33
CA GLY A 533 1.09 12.76 -18.58
C GLY A 533 0.08 11.66 -18.24
N ALA A 534 -0.83 11.96 -17.31
CA ALA A 534 -1.83 11.02 -16.83
C ALA A 534 -2.79 10.50 -17.90
N VAL A 535 -2.86 11.17 -19.03
CA VAL A 535 -3.77 10.86 -20.15
C VAL A 535 -3.08 10.15 -21.32
N GLY A 536 -1.75 10.07 -21.31
CA GLY A 536 -0.97 9.49 -22.41
C GLY A 536 -0.86 7.97 -22.37
N THR A 537 -0.38 7.41 -23.46
CA THR A 537 -0.19 5.95 -23.60
C THR A 537 0.89 5.42 -22.69
N TYR A 538 1.85 6.23 -22.30
CA TYR A 538 2.97 5.87 -21.46
C TYR A 538 2.55 5.16 -20.15
N TRP A 539 1.54 5.71 -19.47
CA TRP A 539 1.00 5.17 -18.21
C TRP A 539 -0.32 4.42 -18.37
N ASN A 540 -0.72 4.11 -19.59
CA ASN A 540 -2.00 3.47 -19.83
C ASN A 540 -1.89 1.94 -19.79
N PHE A 541 -2.76 1.27 -19.04
CA PHE A 541 -2.71 -0.17 -18.88
C PHE A 541 -2.93 -0.90 -20.21
N TYR A 542 -4.12 -0.72 -20.79
CA TYR A 542 -4.49 -1.51 -21.98
C TYR A 542 -3.90 -0.93 -23.26
N GLY A 543 -3.81 0.39 -23.36
CA GLY A 543 -3.17 1.06 -24.48
C GLY A 543 -1.70 0.70 -24.60
N GLY A 544 -0.95 0.74 -23.49
CA GLY A 544 0.46 0.34 -23.44
C GLY A 544 0.65 -1.13 -23.87
N LEU A 545 -0.22 -2.02 -23.41
CA LEU A 545 -0.18 -3.42 -23.79
C LEU A 545 -0.43 -3.63 -25.29
N LYS A 546 -1.40 -2.91 -25.87
CA LYS A 546 -1.67 -2.97 -27.32
C LYS A 546 -0.48 -2.47 -28.15
N GLN A 547 0.17 -1.40 -27.70
CA GLN A 547 1.35 -0.89 -28.36
C GLN A 547 2.54 -1.86 -28.29
N LEU A 548 2.77 -2.48 -27.13
CA LEU A 548 3.81 -3.51 -27.00
C LEU A 548 3.54 -4.68 -27.97
N LYS A 549 2.32 -5.16 -28.07
CA LYS A 549 1.95 -6.22 -29.01
C LYS A 549 2.11 -5.79 -30.47
N ALA A 550 1.88 -4.54 -30.78
CA ALA A 550 2.14 -4.04 -32.15
C ALA A 550 3.66 -4.05 -32.48
N LEU A 551 4.52 -3.71 -31.52
CA LEU A 551 5.98 -3.85 -31.65
C LEU A 551 6.41 -5.32 -31.80
N MET A 552 5.81 -6.21 -31.00
CA MET A 552 6.09 -7.64 -31.08
C MET A 552 5.72 -8.25 -32.44
N ALA A 553 4.62 -7.79 -33.05
CA ALA A 553 4.24 -8.25 -34.38
C ALA A 553 5.27 -7.92 -35.46
N VAL A 554 6.15 -6.94 -35.24
CA VAL A 554 7.23 -6.54 -36.14
C VAL A 554 8.54 -7.23 -35.80
N HIS A 555 8.87 -7.32 -34.49
CA HIS A 555 10.20 -7.74 -34.01
C HIS A 555 10.25 -9.16 -33.45
N GLY A 556 9.13 -9.85 -33.40
CA GLY A 556 9.01 -11.22 -32.87
C GLY A 556 8.37 -11.26 -31.49
N GLU A 557 7.65 -12.35 -31.25
CA GLU A 557 6.89 -12.58 -30.01
C GLU A 557 7.82 -12.81 -28.81
N LYS A 558 7.45 -12.23 -27.69
CA LYS A 558 8.06 -12.46 -26.37
C LYS A 558 6.97 -12.74 -25.35
N GLU A 559 7.31 -13.46 -24.28
CA GLU A 559 6.43 -13.52 -23.12
C GLU A 559 6.34 -12.12 -22.50
N ILE A 560 5.15 -11.73 -22.03
CA ILE A 560 4.94 -10.42 -21.38
C ILE A 560 4.70 -10.65 -19.89
N LEU A 561 5.47 -9.95 -19.07
CA LEU A 561 5.26 -9.88 -17.63
C LEU A 561 4.99 -8.42 -17.23
N LEU A 562 3.91 -8.21 -16.50
CA LEU A 562 3.64 -6.95 -15.84
C LEU A 562 4.20 -7.09 -14.42
N THR A 563 5.46 -6.68 -14.24
CA THR A 563 6.20 -6.95 -13.02
C THR A 563 5.82 -6.03 -11.86
N GLU A 564 5.07 -4.97 -12.16
CA GLU A 564 4.26 -4.22 -11.20
C GLU A 564 2.97 -3.75 -11.88
N ALA A 565 1.84 -3.97 -11.25
CA ALA A 565 0.54 -3.42 -11.63
C ALA A 565 -0.12 -2.77 -10.42
N TYR A 566 -0.87 -1.71 -10.62
CA TYR A 566 -1.30 -0.81 -9.55
C TYR A 566 -2.79 -0.48 -9.60
N ALA A 567 -3.40 -0.33 -8.42
CA ALA A 567 -4.67 0.37 -8.21
C ALA A 567 -4.66 1.00 -6.80
N PRO A 568 -4.21 2.25 -6.67
CA PRO A 568 -4.19 2.92 -5.38
C PRO A 568 -5.61 3.18 -4.88
N THR A 569 -5.77 3.22 -3.58
CA THR A 569 -7.08 3.41 -2.95
C THR A 569 -7.34 4.84 -2.48
N LYS A 570 -6.48 5.78 -2.84
CA LYS A 570 -6.62 7.18 -2.49
C LYS A 570 -6.72 8.06 -3.73
N PRO A 571 -7.76 8.86 -3.87
CA PRO A 571 -7.83 9.86 -4.90
C PRO A 571 -6.75 10.92 -4.72
N ASN A 572 -6.07 11.24 -5.80
CA ASN A 572 -5.17 12.39 -5.87
C ASN A 572 -5.27 13.05 -7.26
N SER A 573 -4.37 13.97 -7.57
CA SER A 573 -4.37 14.65 -8.86
C SER A 573 -4.12 13.73 -10.08
N TRP A 574 -3.62 12.53 -9.86
CA TRP A 574 -3.26 11.57 -10.90
C TRP A 574 -4.15 10.33 -10.92
N TRP A 575 -4.56 9.83 -9.74
CA TRP A 575 -5.19 8.52 -9.56
C TRP A 575 -6.43 8.71 -8.69
N HIS A 576 -7.59 8.61 -9.30
CA HIS A 576 -8.86 8.92 -8.66
C HIS A 576 -9.58 7.67 -8.18
N ASP A 577 -8.86 6.72 -7.59
CA ASP A 577 -9.45 5.49 -7.12
C ASP A 577 -9.96 5.60 -5.69
N THR A 578 -11.21 5.21 -5.50
CA THR A 578 -11.75 4.83 -4.20
C THR A 578 -11.47 3.35 -3.93
N TYR A 579 -11.81 2.87 -2.76
CA TYR A 579 -11.79 1.42 -2.48
C TYR A 579 -12.61 0.63 -3.51
N ARG A 580 -13.75 1.16 -3.94
CA ARG A 580 -14.60 0.53 -4.93
C ARG A 580 -13.95 0.53 -6.31
N HIS A 581 -13.49 1.68 -6.77
CA HIS A 581 -12.77 1.77 -8.05
C HIS A 581 -11.56 0.85 -8.09
N ALA A 582 -10.75 0.84 -7.02
CA ALA A 582 -9.58 0.00 -6.95
C ALA A 582 -9.92 -1.48 -7.09
N ALA A 583 -10.95 -1.96 -6.39
CA ALA A 583 -11.41 -3.34 -6.50
C ALA A 583 -11.90 -3.70 -7.92
N GLU A 584 -12.73 -2.84 -8.51
CA GLU A 584 -13.25 -3.02 -9.87
C GLU A 584 -12.12 -3.01 -10.90
N ASN A 585 -11.11 -2.16 -10.71
CA ASN A 585 -9.95 -2.08 -11.58
C ASN A 585 -9.00 -3.27 -11.44
N VAL A 586 -8.85 -3.83 -10.24
CA VAL A 586 -8.13 -5.10 -10.03
C VAL A 586 -8.75 -6.21 -10.88
N LEU A 587 -10.05 -6.42 -10.75
CA LEU A 587 -10.75 -7.46 -11.53
C LEU A 587 -10.60 -7.23 -13.03
N LEU A 588 -10.82 -6.00 -13.51
CA LEU A 588 -10.77 -5.70 -14.92
C LEU A 588 -9.37 -5.81 -15.51
N SER A 589 -8.35 -5.32 -14.80
CA SER A 589 -6.95 -5.44 -15.23
C SER A 589 -6.54 -6.90 -15.39
N LEU A 590 -6.88 -7.75 -14.42
CA LEU A 590 -6.57 -9.18 -14.47
C LEU A 590 -7.35 -9.91 -15.57
N ALA A 591 -8.61 -9.54 -15.81
CA ALA A 591 -9.40 -10.10 -16.90
C ALA A 591 -8.83 -9.72 -18.28
N LEU A 592 -8.43 -8.46 -18.46
CA LEU A 592 -7.78 -8.00 -19.70
C LEU A 592 -6.42 -8.66 -19.89
N ALA A 593 -5.61 -8.75 -18.85
CA ALA A 593 -4.31 -9.43 -18.90
C ALA A 593 -4.47 -10.90 -19.31
N LYS A 594 -5.43 -11.62 -18.72
CA LYS A 594 -5.75 -13.01 -19.09
C LYS A 594 -6.18 -13.13 -20.55
N ALA A 595 -7.03 -12.23 -21.02
CA ALA A 595 -7.51 -12.20 -22.40
C ALA A 595 -6.36 -11.91 -23.40
N GLU A 596 -5.38 -11.14 -23.00
CA GLU A 596 -4.20 -10.81 -23.81
C GLU A 596 -3.07 -11.84 -23.69
N GLY A 597 -3.23 -12.89 -22.90
CA GLY A 597 -2.21 -13.94 -22.74
C GLY A 597 -0.97 -13.51 -21.99
N ILE A 598 -1.11 -12.56 -21.07
CA ILE A 598 -0.01 -12.11 -20.20
C ILE A 598 0.45 -13.27 -19.31
N LYS A 599 1.76 -13.47 -19.26
CA LYS A 599 2.38 -14.60 -18.57
C LYS A 599 2.36 -14.44 -17.04
N CYS A 600 2.51 -13.20 -16.56
CA CYS A 600 2.47 -12.88 -15.14
C CYS A 600 2.04 -11.43 -14.93
N VAL A 601 1.21 -11.20 -13.92
CA VAL A 601 0.87 -9.88 -13.41
C VAL A 601 1.22 -9.86 -11.93
N CYS A 602 2.31 -9.21 -11.57
CA CYS A 602 2.68 -8.99 -10.18
C CYS A 602 1.98 -7.72 -9.68
N TRP A 603 1.02 -7.91 -8.78
CA TRP A 603 0.33 -6.77 -8.20
C TRP A 603 1.23 -6.07 -7.18
N TYR A 604 1.43 -4.79 -7.31
CA TYR A 604 2.18 -3.95 -6.37
C TYR A 604 1.18 -3.16 -5.54
N GLN A 605 0.99 -3.48 -4.23
CA GLN A 605 1.67 -4.50 -3.43
C GLN A 605 0.70 -5.18 -2.46
N PHE A 606 1.23 -6.01 -1.54
CA PHE A 606 0.36 -6.76 -0.62
C PHE A 606 -0.33 -5.87 0.41
N HIS A 607 0.37 -4.98 1.05
CA HIS A 607 -0.20 -4.03 2.01
C HIS A 607 0.29 -2.62 1.72
N ASP A 608 -0.48 -1.64 2.20
CA ASP A 608 -0.10 -0.25 2.09
C ASP A 608 1.29 0.00 2.68
N SER A 609 2.06 0.75 1.94
CA SER A 609 3.42 1.07 2.33
C SER A 609 3.44 2.03 3.51
N VAL A 610 4.32 1.79 4.45
CA VAL A 610 4.73 2.79 5.43
C VAL A 610 5.94 3.59 4.92
N LEU A 611 6.21 3.48 3.62
CA LEU A 611 7.31 4.16 2.99
C LEU A 611 6.97 5.64 2.86
N GLY A 612 7.64 6.44 3.62
CA GLY A 612 7.67 7.87 3.43
C GLY A 612 8.98 8.35 4.00
N MET A 613 9.66 9.18 3.27
CA MET A 613 10.64 10.02 3.92
C MET A 613 9.84 11.06 4.71
N PRO A 614 9.92 11.10 6.02
CA PRO A 614 9.17 12.07 6.82
C PRO A 614 9.36 13.51 6.35
N GLN A 615 10.55 13.82 5.81
CA GLN A 615 10.90 15.14 5.28
C GLN A 615 10.12 15.52 4.02
N ILE A 616 9.52 14.55 3.35
CA ILE A 616 8.74 14.73 2.12
C ILE A 616 7.40 14.00 2.21
N ALA A 617 6.96 13.68 3.42
CA ALA A 617 5.65 13.08 3.64
C ALA A 617 4.59 13.93 2.94
N ASP A 618 3.85 13.29 2.06
CA ASP A 618 2.84 13.91 1.23
C ASP A 618 1.63 12.98 1.32
N PRO A 619 0.56 13.40 1.99
CA PRO A 619 -0.63 12.58 2.13
C PRO A 619 -1.25 12.19 0.79
N ASP A 620 -0.92 12.92 -0.28
CA ASP A 620 -1.34 12.59 -1.64
C ASP A 620 -0.38 11.63 -2.35
N ASN A 621 0.67 11.16 -1.67
CA ASN A 621 1.59 10.21 -2.27
C ASN A 621 0.93 8.84 -2.41
N VAL A 622 0.74 8.41 -3.65
CA VAL A 622 0.12 7.13 -3.99
C VAL A 622 0.86 5.90 -3.44
N GLU A 623 2.15 6.03 -3.13
CA GLU A 623 2.97 4.94 -2.58
C GLU A 623 2.42 4.40 -1.25
N TYR A 624 1.66 5.20 -0.52
CA TYR A 624 1.03 4.78 0.73
C TYR A 624 -0.24 3.94 0.54
N HIS A 625 -0.74 3.79 -0.70
CA HIS A 625 -2.10 3.32 -0.95
C HIS A 625 -2.21 2.20 -1.98
N TYR A 626 -1.10 1.61 -2.40
CA TYR A 626 -1.09 0.54 -3.42
C TYR A 626 -1.48 -0.85 -2.91
N GLY A 627 -1.54 -1.06 -1.60
CA GLY A 627 -1.76 -2.37 -1.00
C GLY A 627 -3.10 -3.02 -1.36
N LEU A 628 -3.09 -4.34 -1.44
CA LEU A 628 -4.31 -5.16 -1.37
C LEU A 628 -4.91 -5.18 0.04
N MET A 629 -4.09 -4.85 1.02
CA MET A 629 -4.45 -4.70 2.43
C MET A 629 -4.02 -3.35 2.95
N ASN A 630 -4.68 -2.88 3.98
CA ASN A 630 -4.32 -1.67 4.70
C ASN A 630 -3.04 -1.87 5.52
N ARG A 631 -2.50 -0.79 6.12
CA ARG A 631 -1.29 -0.83 6.95
C ARG A 631 -1.47 -1.64 8.24
N ASP A 632 -2.68 -1.67 8.79
CA ASP A 632 -3.05 -2.50 9.93
C ASP A 632 -3.25 -3.98 9.57
N LEU A 633 -2.98 -4.34 8.31
CA LEU A 633 -3.20 -5.65 7.72
C LEU A 633 -4.68 -6.06 7.70
N SER A 634 -5.61 -5.13 7.81
CA SER A 634 -7.01 -5.39 7.49
C SER A 634 -7.22 -5.44 5.96
N PRO A 635 -8.17 -6.22 5.47
CA PRO A 635 -8.36 -6.39 4.03
C PRO A 635 -8.94 -5.13 3.38
N LYS A 636 -8.49 -4.83 2.18
CA LYS A 636 -9.19 -3.92 1.26
C LYS A 636 -10.13 -4.71 0.34
N PRO A 637 -11.14 -4.08 -0.24
CA PRO A 637 -11.93 -4.72 -1.30
C PRO A 637 -11.06 -5.25 -2.45
N SER A 638 -9.92 -4.62 -2.70
CA SER A 638 -8.94 -5.05 -3.72
C SER A 638 -8.39 -6.47 -3.48
N LEU A 639 -8.20 -6.90 -2.23
CA LEU A 639 -7.80 -8.27 -1.92
C LEU A 639 -8.86 -9.28 -2.37
N LEU A 640 -10.13 -8.99 -2.09
CA LEU A 640 -11.22 -9.86 -2.48
C LEU A 640 -11.41 -9.88 -4.00
N ALA A 641 -11.21 -8.75 -4.66
CA ALA A 641 -11.27 -8.66 -6.11
C ALA A 641 -10.13 -9.47 -6.77
N TYR A 642 -8.94 -9.40 -6.21
CA TYR A 642 -7.81 -10.21 -6.65
C TYR A 642 -8.11 -11.71 -6.47
N ALA A 643 -8.57 -12.12 -5.29
CA ALA A 643 -8.93 -13.52 -5.02
C ALA A 643 -10.09 -14.00 -5.91
N THR A 644 -11.08 -13.15 -6.20
CA THR A 644 -12.16 -13.45 -7.13
C THR A 644 -11.64 -13.67 -8.54
N ALA A 645 -10.79 -12.77 -9.02
CA ALA A 645 -10.17 -12.91 -10.33
C ALA A 645 -9.32 -14.19 -10.42
N ALA A 646 -8.53 -14.50 -9.40
CA ALA A 646 -7.71 -15.71 -9.35
C ALA A 646 -8.59 -16.97 -9.42
N ARG A 647 -9.64 -17.06 -8.62
CA ARG A 647 -10.56 -18.23 -8.63
C ARG A 647 -11.24 -18.46 -9.95
N VAL A 648 -11.64 -17.38 -10.64
CA VAL A 648 -12.39 -17.50 -11.90
C VAL A 648 -11.46 -17.69 -13.08
N LEU A 649 -10.31 -16.98 -13.11
CA LEU A 649 -9.53 -16.82 -14.33
C LEU A 649 -8.24 -17.66 -14.35
N ASP A 650 -7.76 -18.21 -13.23
CA ASP A 650 -6.46 -18.89 -13.22
C ASP A 650 -6.38 -20.03 -14.24
N GLN A 651 -7.33 -20.94 -14.20
CA GLN A 651 -7.41 -22.08 -15.14
C GLN A 651 -8.34 -21.81 -16.33
N ALA A 652 -8.81 -20.58 -16.48
CA ALA A 652 -9.70 -20.22 -17.55
C ALA A 652 -8.97 -20.13 -18.89
N VAL A 653 -9.69 -20.46 -19.96
CA VAL A 653 -9.25 -20.30 -21.34
C VAL A 653 -10.04 -19.17 -21.99
N PHE A 654 -9.35 -18.13 -22.43
CA PHE A 654 -9.97 -17.04 -23.16
C PHE A 654 -10.49 -17.52 -24.52
N ARG A 655 -11.77 -17.22 -24.82
CA ARG A 655 -12.43 -17.61 -26.06
C ARG A 655 -12.58 -16.47 -27.06
N GLY A 656 -12.70 -15.26 -26.56
CA GLY A 656 -12.80 -14.09 -27.41
C GLY A 656 -13.45 -12.89 -26.74
N GLN A 657 -13.28 -11.74 -27.38
CA GLN A 657 -13.97 -10.52 -27.02
C GLN A 657 -15.38 -10.53 -27.63
N LEU A 658 -16.38 -10.25 -26.80
CA LEU A 658 -17.78 -10.16 -27.25
C LEU A 658 -18.05 -8.81 -27.91
N THR A 659 -18.91 -8.82 -28.91
CA THR A 659 -19.39 -7.62 -29.61
C THR A 659 -20.87 -7.40 -29.35
N PHE A 660 -21.25 -6.16 -29.15
CA PHE A 660 -22.63 -5.75 -28.88
C PHE A 660 -23.08 -4.67 -29.86
N ALA A 661 -24.39 -4.46 -29.98
CA ALA A 661 -24.95 -3.39 -30.79
C ALA A 661 -24.66 -2.02 -30.17
N ASP A 662 -24.63 -1.94 -28.84
CA ASP A 662 -24.15 -0.79 -28.11
C ASP A 662 -22.60 -0.85 -28.05
N PRO A 663 -21.89 0.13 -28.64
CA PRO A 663 -20.44 0.15 -28.68
C PRO A 663 -19.79 0.46 -27.30
N LEU A 664 -20.58 0.95 -26.34
CA LEU A 664 -20.11 1.20 -24.98
C LEU A 664 -20.13 -0.05 -24.10
N THR A 665 -20.83 -1.09 -24.54
CA THR A 665 -20.84 -2.39 -23.86
C THR A 665 -19.65 -3.22 -24.31
N SER A 666 -18.88 -3.71 -23.35
CA SER A 666 -17.71 -4.58 -23.55
C SER A 666 -17.90 -5.91 -22.83
N GLY A 667 -17.25 -6.94 -23.35
CA GLY A 667 -17.30 -8.26 -22.73
C GLY A 667 -16.15 -9.16 -23.15
N LEU A 668 -15.76 -10.02 -22.22
CA LEU A 668 -14.74 -11.05 -22.40
C LEU A 668 -15.36 -12.41 -22.09
N TRP A 669 -15.17 -13.37 -22.95
CA TRP A 669 -15.67 -14.74 -22.78
C TRP A 669 -14.51 -15.68 -22.43
N PHE A 670 -14.71 -16.44 -21.35
CA PHE A 670 -13.79 -17.45 -20.87
C PHE A 670 -14.51 -18.78 -20.69
N ASP A 671 -13.83 -19.88 -20.99
CA ASP A 671 -14.21 -21.20 -20.47
C ASP A 671 -13.44 -21.41 -19.16
N THR A 672 -14.17 -21.62 -18.09
CA THR A 672 -13.64 -21.88 -16.75
C THR A 672 -13.97 -23.29 -16.31
N PRO A 673 -13.32 -23.82 -15.25
CA PRO A 673 -13.71 -25.12 -14.67
C PRO A 673 -15.20 -25.20 -14.28
N ASP A 674 -15.80 -24.08 -13.88
CA ASP A 674 -17.22 -23.98 -13.51
C ASP A 674 -18.15 -23.77 -14.70
N GLY A 675 -17.62 -23.79 -15.93
CA GLY A 675 -18.37 -23.55 -17.16
C GLY A 675 -18.08 -22.19 -17.80
N PRO A 676 -18.81 -21.84 -18.88
CA PRO A 676 -18.61 -20.57 -19.55
C PRO A 676 -18.87 -19.38 -18.63
N ALA A 677 -17.91 -18.49 -18.50
CA ALA A 677 -17.99 -17.24 -17.76
C ALA A 677 -17.81 -16.04 -18.70
N VAL A 678 -18.57 -14.99 -18.46
CA VAL A 678 -18.51 -13.74 -19.23
C VAL A 678 -18.28 -12.58 -18.30
N VAL A 679 -17.25 -11.80 -18.56
CA VAL A 679 -17.00 -10.53 -17.84
C VAL A 679 -17.60 -9.41 -18.68
N LEU A 680 -18.55 -8.65 -18.12
CA LEU A 680 -19.25 -7.56 -18.81
C LEU A 680 -19.14 -6.26 -18.03
N TRP A 681 -19.07 -5.13 -18.78
CA TRP A 681 -19.17 -3.77 -18.27
C TRP A 681 -19.68 -2.82 -19.37
N ASN A 682 -20.06 -1.60 -18.98
CA ASN A 682 -20.52 -0.56 -19.90
C ASN A 682 -19.89 0.78 -19.58
N ARG A 683 -19.45 1.51 -20.59
CA ARG A 683 -18.77 2.79 -20.48
C ARG A 683 -19.66 4.01 -20.80
N ALA A 684 -20.94 3.93 -20.46
CA ALA A 684 -21.85 5.09 -20.62
C ALA A 684 -21.40 6.32 -19.81
N ASP A 685 -20.75 6.09 -18.68
CA ASP A 685 -20.16 7.14 -17.83
C ASP A 685 -18.72 7.52 -18.23
N GLY A 686 -18.21 6.94 -19.33
CA GLY A 686 -16.85 7.19 -19.83
C GLY A 686 -15.79 6.32 -19.18
N TYR A 687 -14.53 6.70 -19.38
CA TYR A 687 -13.34 5.98 -18.92
C TYR A 687 -12.59 6.71 -17.81
N ILE A 688 -12.89 7.99 -17.60
CA ILE A 688 -12.20 8.82 -16.61
C ILE A 688 -12.83 8.55 -15.25
N LEU A 689 -12.01 8.17 -14.30
CA LEU A 689 -12.42 8.01 -12.91
C LEU A 689 -12.75 9.40 -12.34
N ASN A 690 -13.99 9.56 -11.92
CA ASN A 690 -14.50 10.83 -11.48
C ASN A 690 -14.54 10.88 -9.95
N THR A 691 -13.99 11.95 -9.39
CA THR A 691 -14.06 12.24 -7.96
C THR A 691 -15.30 13.04 -7.56
N ALA A 692 -16.21 13.34 -8.51
CA ALA A 692 -17.45 14.04 -8.19
C ALA A 692 -18.24 13.27 -7.12
N GLY A 693 -18.63 13.98 -6.07
CA GLY A 693 -19.30 13.39 -4.91
C GLY A 693 -18.35 12.77 -3.88
N GLN A 694 -17.05 12.75 -4.13
CA GLN A 694 -16.06 12.42 -3.12
C GLN A 694 -15.68 13.68 -2.36
N ARG A 695 -15.38 13.53 -1.11
CA ARG A 695 -14.88 14.63 -0.29
C ARG A 695 -13.41 14.83 -0.53
N ALA A 696 -12.92 16.05 -0.39
CA ALA A 696 -11.48 16.36 -0.47
C ALA A 696 -10.70 15.64 0.64
N ASP A 697 -11.35 15.39 1.77
CA ASP A 697 -10.89 14.62 2.92
C ASP A 697 -11.47 13.18 2.88
N TRP A 698 -11.33 12.48 1.81
CA TRP A 698 -11.90 11.16 1.61
C TRP A 698 -11.41 10.08 2.59
N HIS A 699 -10.55 10.46 3.51
CA HIS A 699 -10.15 9.66 4.63
C HIS A 699 -11.29 9.45 5.60
N PHE A 700 -12.40 9.11 5.14
CA PHE A 700 -13.36 8.47 5.94
C PHE A 700 -13.87 9.08 7.16
N PRO A 701 -14.63 9.95 7.08
CA PRO A 701 -15.75 9.57 7.83
C PRO A 701 -16.79 9.15 6.85
N ALA A 702 -17.28 8.12 7.15
CA ALA A 702 -18.62 8.19 7.00
C ALA A 702 -19.22 7.97 5.65
N PRO A 703 -20.46 7.79 5.62
CA PRO A 703 -21.24 7.24 4.54
C PRO A 703 -21.20 8.02 3.23
N GLU A 704 -20.85 9.27 3.30
CA GLU A 704 -20.88 10.13 2.12
C GLU A 704 -19.82 9.81 1.07
N VAL A 705 -18.77 9.11 1.45
CA VAL A 705 -17.73 8.65 0.52
C VAL A 705 -18.12 7.40 -0.26
N TRP A 706 -19.20 6.74 0.12
CA TRP A 706 -19.68 5.53 -0.54
C TRP A 706 -20.67 5.86 -1.66
N VAL A 707 -20.25 6.72 -2.54
CA VAL A 707 -21.06 7.08 -3.71
C VAL A 707 -20.90 6.00 -4.76
N ASP A 708 -22.00 5.62 -5.44
CA ASP A 708 -21.92 4.78 -6.62
C ASP A 708 -21.16 5.55 -7.72
N PRO A 709 -19.98 5.06 -8.14
CA PRO A 709 -19.19 5.78 -9.15
C PRO A 709 -19.78 5.70 -10.56
N TRP A 710 -20.78 4.84 -10.75
CA TRP A 710 -21.38 4.56 -12.05
C TRP A 710 -22.89 4.86 -12.04
N PRO A 711 -23.30 6.11 -12.20
CA PRO A 711 -24.71 6.48 -12.11
C PRO A 711 -25.56 5.92 -13.26
N THR A 712 -24.99 5.72 -14.46
CA THR A 712 -25.72 5.23 -15.62
C THR A 712 -25.85 3.72 -15.60
N LYS A 713 -27.08 3.22 -15.59
CA LYS A 713 -27.40 1.78 -15.61
C LYS A 713 -27.99 1.41 -16.95
N THR A 714 -27.31 0.54 -17.70
CA THR A 714 -27.68 0.10 -19.03
C THR A 714 -28.27 -1.30 -18.99
N PRO A 715 -29.55 -1.50 -19.36
CA PRO A 715 -30.14 -2.83 -19.39
C PRO A 715 -29.68 -3.61 -20.62
N LEU A 716 -29.31 -4.88 -20.43
CA LEU A 716 -28.96 -5.81 -21.49
C LEU A 716 -29.77 -7.10 -21.34
N THR A 717 -30.65 -7.38 -22.28
CA THR A 717 -31.44 -8.63 -22.30
C THR A 717 -30.73 -9.68 -23.15
N VAL A 718 -30.46 -10.84 -22.56
CA VAL A 718 -29.69 -11.94 -23.16
C VAL A 718 -30.42 -13.27 -23.00
N ALA A 719 -30.15 -14.24 -23.88
CA ALA A 719 -30.58 -15.60 -23.62
C ALA A 719 -29.79 -16.26 -22.52
N ALA A 720 -30.46 -17.03 -21.69
CA ALA A 720 -29.87 -17.74 -20.58
C ALA A 720 -30.33 -19.19 -20.52
N SER A 721 -29.44 -20.11 -20.16
CA SER A 721 -29.74 -21.54 -20.13
C SER A 721 -30.59 -21.93 -18.92
N SER A 722 -30.35 -21.29 -17.79
CA SER A 722 -31.02 -21.56 -16.51
C SER A 722 -30.95 -20.29 -15.65
N ALA A 723 -30.83 -20.41 -14.36
CA ALA A 723 -30.51 -19.26 -13.49
C ALA A 723 -29.17 -18.65 -13.89
N VAL A 724 -29.11 -17.31 -13.93
CA VAL A 724 -27.86 -16.58 -14.15
C VAL A 724 -27.26 -16.21 -12.81
N ARG A 725 -26.04 -16.66 -12.57
CA ARG A 725 -25.24 -16.24 -11.42
C ARG A 725 -24.36 -15.05 -11.82
N GLU A 726 -24.55 -13.95 -11.14
CA GLU A 726 -23.71 -12.77 -11.27
C GLU A 726 -22.77 -12.68 -10.06
N LEU A 727 -21.50 -12.38 -10.29
CA LEU A 727 -20.54 -12.02 -9.27
C LEU A 727 -20.13 -10.56 -9.49
N ASP A 728 -20.10 -9.77 -8.43
CA ASP A 728 -19.48 -8.45 -8.47
C ASP A 728 -17.93 -8.55 -8.39
N ALA A 729 -17.27 -7.41 -8.34
CA ALA A 729 -15.80 -7.36 -8.35
C ALA A 729 -15.18 -8.09 -7.15
N ILE A 730 -15.82 -8.10 -5.99
CA ILE A 730 -15.33 -8.75 -4.77
C ILE A 730 -15.89 -10.16 -4.55
N GLY A 731 -16.56 -10.72 -5.57
CA GLY A 731 -17.05 -12.10 -5.56
C GLY A 731 -18.39 -12.31 -4.84
N GLN A 732 -19.11 -11.25 -4.50
CA GLN A 732 -20.48 -11.41 -3.96
C GLN A 732 -21.39 -11.91 -5.07
N ALA A 733 -22.08 -13.01 -4.77
CA ALA A 733 -22.93 -13.67 -5.75
C ALA A 733 -24.39 -13.26 -5.59
N ARG A 734 -25.06 -13.02 -6.71
CA ARG A 734 -26.52 -12.96 -6.79
C ARG A 734 -27.06 -13.79 -7.94
N THR A 735 -28.28 -14.28 -7.76
CA THR A 735 -28.97 -15.02 -8.80
C THR A 735 -29.98 -14.09 -9.50
N LEU A 736 -29.85 -13.98 -10.81
CA LEU A 736 -30.80 -13.21 -11.63
C LEU A 736 -31.91 -14.10 -12.15
N PRO A 737 -33.16 -13.64 -12.17
CA PRO A 737 -34.28 -14.40 -12.68
C PRO A 737 -34.18 -14.58 -14.19
N VAL A 738 -34.58 -15.77 -14.66
CA VAL A 738 -34.70 -16.09 -16.08
C VAL A 738 -36.18 -16.27 -16.40
N THR A 739 -36.69 -15.47 -17.32
CA THR A 739 -38.08 -15.52 -17.76
C THR A 739 -38.12 -15.81 -19.27
N ASN A 740 -38.81 -16.86 -19.68
CA ASN A 740 -38.89 -17.27 -21.07
C ASN A 740 -37.52 -17.47 -21.74
N GLY A 741 -36.58 -18.08 -21.01
CA GLY A 741 -35.21 -18.32 -21.51
C GLY A 741 -34.36 -17.07 -21.67
N LYS A 742 -34.71 -15.95 -21.02
CA LYS A 742 -33.98 -14.68 -21.06
C LYS A 742 -33.76 -14.14 -19.68
N ALA A 743 -32.60 -13.52 -19.49
CA ALA A 743 -32.24 -12.68 -18.31
C ALA A 743 -32.08 -11.25 -18.77
N THR A 744 -32.40 -10.30 -17.89
CA THR A 744 -32.08 -8.88 -18.06
C THR A 744 -30.98 -8.51 -17.06
N LEU A 745 -29.83 -8.17 -17.59
CA LEU A 745 -28.68 -7.70 -16.83
C LEU A 745 -28.77 -6.18 -16.69
N THR A 746 -28.23 -5.66 -15.62
CA THR A 746 -28.01 -4.23 -15.45
C THR A 746 -26.51 -3.97 -15.46
N LEU A 747 -26.02 -3.39 -16.54
CA LEU A 747 -24.60 -3.07 -16.73
C LEU A 747 -24.33 -1.62 -16.36
N ASP A 748 -23.16 -1.38 -15.83
CA ASP A 748 -22.58 -0.08 -15.55
C ASP A 748 -21.06 -0.14 -15.74
N GLY A 749 -20.30 0.84 -15.24
CA GLY A 749 -18.85 0.86 -15.38
C GLY A 749 -18.13 -0.24 -14.59
N ALA A 750 -18.77 -0.84 -13.59
CA ALA A 750 -18.18 -1.93 -12.81
C ALA A 750 -18.16 -3.24 -13.59
N PRO A 751 -17.01 -3.92 -13.72
CA PRO A 751 -16.96 -5.25 -14.31
C PRO A 751 -17.68 -6.27 -13.42
N ARG A 752 -18.49 -7.11 -14.02
CA ARG A 752 -19.17 -8.24 -13.37
C ARG A 752 -18.97 -9.51 -14.13
N ILE A 753 -18.93 -10.63 -13.40
CA ILE A 753 -18.77 -11.97 -13.97
C ILE A 753 -20.14 -12.65 -13.98
N TYR A 754 -20.50 -13.22 -15.12
CA TYR A 754 -21.78 -13.89 -15.30
C TYR A 754 -21.59 -15.33 -15.74
N TYR A 755 -22.27 -16.24 -15.07
CA TYR A 755 -22.45 -17.65 -15.46
C TYR A 755 -23.89 -17.89 -15.90
N GLY A 756 -24.10 -18.90 -16.75
CA GLY A 756 -25.43 -19.25 -17.23
C GLY A 756 -25.89 -18.46 -18.48
N LEU A 757 -25.05 -17.56 -18.99
CA LEU A 757 -25.24 -16.94 -20.30
C LEU A 757 -24.78 -17.88 -21.41
N ILE A 758 -25.22 -17.62 -22.65
CA ILE A 758 -24.95 -18.47 -23.82
C ILE A 758 -24.10 -17.67 -24.82
N PRO A 759 -22.75 -17.69 -24.68
CA PRO A 759 -21.87 -17.11 -25.69
C PRO A 759 -21.88 -18.00 -26.95
N HIS A 760 -21.78 -17.39 -28.11
CA HIS A 760 -21.62 -18.11 -29.36
C HIS A 760 -20.75 -17.36 -30.36
N THR A 761 -20.22 -18.12 -31.33
CA THR A 761 -19.44 -17.58 -32.42
C THR A 761 -20.32 -17.62 -33.69
N SER A 762 -20.50 -16.48 -34.34
CA SER A 762 -21.20 -16.41 -35.63
C SER A 762 -20.38 -17.06 -36.73
N GLY A 763 -21.04 -17.41 -37.86
CA GLY A 763 -20.36 -17.92 -39.05
C GLY A 763 -19.29 -16.96 -39.62
N THR A 764 -19.26 -15.70 -39.19
CA THR A 764 -18.24 -14.70 -39.54
C THR A 764 -17.09 -14.61 -38.53
N GLY A 765 -17.05 -15.52 -37.56
CA GLY A 765 -16.04 -15.51 -36.48
C GLY A 765 -16.24 -14.44 -35.44
N THR A 766 -17.39 -13.79 -35.40
CA THR A 766 -17.71 -12.76 -34.36
C THR A 766 -18.30 -13.44 -33.13
N HIS A 767 -17.79 -13.13 -31.96
CA HIS A 767 -18.31 -13.61 -30.69
C HIS A 767 -19.38 -12.67 -30.14
N THR A 768 -20.49 -13.22 -29.67
CA THR A 768 -21.60 -12.45 -29.06
C THR A 768 -22.36 -13.31 -28.06
N LEU A 769 -23.33 -12.73 -27.37
CA LEU A 769 -24.26 -13.46 -26.51
C LEU A 769 -25.54 -13.79 -27.29
N ALA A 770 -26.05 -15.01 -27.13
CA ALA A 770 -27.32 -15.39 -27.71
C ALA A 770 -28.44 -14.44 -27.24
N GLY A 771 -29.29 -14.03 -28.18
CA GLY A 771 -30.34 -13.03 -27.94
C GLY A 771 -29.88 -11.57 -28.13
N CYS A 772 -28.59 -11.30 -28.23
CA CYS A 772 -28.07 -9.99 -28.62
C CYS A 772 -27.91 -9.87 -30.14
N ARG A 773 -28.11 -8.65 -30.65
CA ARG A 773 -27.69 -8.34 -32.03
C ARG A 773 -26.16 -8.10 -32.01
N PRO A 774 -25.39 -8.75 -32.91
CA PRO A 774 -23.98 -8.44 -33.02
C PRO A 774 -23.76 -6.99 -33.48
N GLY A 775 -22.82 -6.30 -32.90
CA GLY A 775 -22.40 -4.98 -33.37
C GLY A 775 -21.74 -5.09 -34.76
N ARG A 776 -21.86 -4.07 -35.58
CA ARG A 776 -21.05 -3.96 -36.79
C ARG A 776 -19.60 -3.71 -36.38
N ARG A 777 -18.65 -4.54 -36.85
CA ARG A 777 -17.23 -4.23 -36.72
C ARG A 777 -16.99 -2.92 -37.49
N TYR A 778 -16.73 -1.84 -36.78
CA TYR A 778 -16.09 -0.70 -37.42
C TYR A 778 -14.66 -1.13 -37.75
N ARG A 779 -14.34 -1.37 -38.99
CA ARG A 779 -12.96 -1.42 -39.46
C ARG A 779 -12.40 0.02 -39.27
N LYS A 780 -11.50 0.20 -38.35
CA LYS A 780 -10.56 1.32 -38.33
C LYS A 780 -9.29 0.90 -39.02
#